data_1bad78d694fb25fd50e31c59583d4d58
#
_entry.id   1bad78d694fb25fd50e31c59583d4d58
#
_cell.length_a   1.000
_cell.length_b   1.000
_cell.length_c   1.000
_cell.angle_alpha   90.00
_cell.angle_beta   90.00
_cell.angle_gamma   90.00
#
_symmetry.space_group_name_H-M   'P 1'
#
loop_
_entity.id
_entity.type
_entity.pdbx_description
1 polymer ?
#
loop_
_entity_poly.entity_id
_entity_poly.type
_entity_poly.pdbx_seq_one_letter_code
_entity_poly.pdbx_strand_id
1 'polypeptide(L)'
;MTPTLRLAALAGTILSAPVSAGLLAAPARAQPAVALDEISVTSPSPIQTGHPTVGNAAPLQTGILPVATNTFSPVTVVTQDQIARDQPRTLGDALFDRPGISSTTYAPGAASRPIIRGLDNARVRIQENGIVNGGVSDLGEDHAVPVNPLVSDRIEVIRGPATLRYGSGAIGGVVSADNNRVPTFIPANGVQGQVTSGFSSVDNGRLGAATVDAGADGIAVHADGFRTANDSYAIPGGIQRNSYNESQGGAVGISAIGDRGFVGLSFSHYDAIYAIPGGVAEQDRTRLTPNQDRVLSRGEYRPLDGPFEVIRYWAGYSVYRHNEVGIGEDGIEGVQAIFKNREAEGRLELQHVPVDTPFGRLTGALGFQSDRRVINTQLESFLPKTESRANAVYLFEELELRPGTRLQAAGRYEVDRLSSIAAQFPADYAPVDGQDPFQYARTRRFAPKSASIGALQDLPFGFVASLNGSYVERGPTGYELFSQGPHDATATFEIGNPDLKKERARTVEASIRRAEGPLRLDATGYYTRYTGFIYRNFTGLACDDDFASCGSGTENRQIVYQQQNATFYGAEIIGQYDLLPVGDGFAGVEAQFDFVRAQFDNGTNVPRIPPYRLGGGVYLRADGWFARVNLLHAFDHQATALFETPTPGYDDLRAELSYTKAVDPAVYGASAITLGVQGRNLLDADIRNSTSFKKDEILLPGRNIRLFLTARF
;
A
#
# COMPACT_ATOMS: atom_id res chain seq x y z
N MET A 1 31.09 8.49 -27.37
CA MET A 1 31.97 8.93 -26.28
C MET A 1 31.10 9.59 -25.22
N THR A 2 30.68 8.85 -24.23
CA THR A 2 29.86 9.28 -23.10
C THR A 2 30.68 9.08 -21.83
N PRO A 3 30.83 10.05 -20.95
CA PRO A 3 31.48 9.84 -19.66
C PRO A 3 30.50 9.24 -18.68
N THR A 4 30.69 8.00 -18.31
CA THR A 4 30.05 7.34 -17.17
C THR A 4 30.68 7.86 -15.89
N LEU A 5 29.92 8.61 -15.09
CA LEU A 5 30.30 8.94 -13.72
C LEU A 5 30.20 7.66 -12.86
N ARG A 6 31.34 7.16 -12.42
CA ARG A 6 31.45 6.11 -11.42
C ARG A 6 31.22 6.72 -10.04
N LEU A 7 30.03 6.55 -9.48
CA LEU A 7 29.72 6.73 -8.06
C LEU A 7 29.56 5.34 -7.40
N ALA A 8 30.66 4.61 -7.34
CA ALA A 8 30.69 3.27 -6.74
C ALA A 8 31.96 3.09 -5.91
N ALA A 9 32.13 3.89 -4.85
CA ALA A 9 33.30 3.73 -4.00
C ALA A 9 33.12 4.24 -2.54
N LEU A 10 31.93 4.15 -1.95
CA LEU A 10 31.79 4.49 -0.50
C LEU A 10 31.07 3.43 0.37
N ALA A 11 30.59 2.34 -0.20
CA ALA A 11 29.95 1.25 0.57
C ALA A 11 30.87 0.05 0.86
N GLY A 12 32.11 0.06 0.41
CA GLY A 12 33.01 -1.10 0.47
C GLY A 12 34.02 -1.14 1.63
N THR A 13 34.15 -0.08 2.42
CA THR A 13 35.28 0.04 3.38
C THR A 13 34.90 0.02 4.86
N ILE A 14 33.65 -0.22 5.24
CA ILE A 14 33.24 -0.25 6.66
C ILE A 14 33.21 -1.67 7.27
N LEU A 15 33.54 -2.71 6.53
CA LEU A 15 33.40 -4.12 6.98
C LEU A 15 34.71 -4.81 7.37
N SER A 16 35.79 -4.07 7.70
CA SER A 16 37.04 -4.68 8.15
C SER A 16 37.62 -4.00 9.41
N ALA A 17 36.85 -3.93 10.50
CA ALA A 17 37.40 -3.71 11.84
C ALA A 17 37.07 -4.91 12.72
N PRO A 18 38.07 -5.51 13.44
CA PRO A 18 37.83 -6.65 14.35
C PRO A 18 37.04 -6.18 15.57
N VAL A 19 35.86 -6.74 15.78
CA VAL A 19 35.09 -6.57 17.03
C VAL A 19 35.79 -7.38 18.14
N SER A 20 36.55 -6.71 18.99
CA SER A 20 37.04 -7.29 20.23
C SER A 20 35.92 -7.26 21.26
N ALA A 21 35.43 -8.42 21.66
CA ALA A 21 34.42 -8.59 22.69
C ALA A 21 34.99 -8.23 24.07
N GLY A 22 34.47 -7.15 24.67
CA GLY A 22 34.70 -6.77 26.06
C GLY A 22 33.36 -6.41 26.69
N LEU A 23 32.60 -7.42 27.11
CA LEU A 23 31.39 -7.25 27.92
C LEU A 23 31.77 -7.18 29.40
N LEU A 24 31.82 -5.97 29.98
CA LEU A 24 31.77 -5.78 31.44
C LEU A 24 30.58 -4.88 31.75
N ALA A 25 29.63 -5.44 32.50
CA ALA A 25 28.39 -4.81 32.91
C ALA A 25 28.64 -3.63 33.87
N ALA A 26 28.15 -2.44 33.51
CA ALA A 26 27.95 -1.34 34.43
C ALA A 26 26.47 -1.32 34.89
N PRO A 27 26.17 -0.90 36.14
CA PRO A 27 24.79 -0.94 36.65
C PRO A 27 23.89 0.04 35.92
N ALA A 28 22.79 -0.48 35.38
CA ALA A 28 21.78 0.28 34.71
C ALA A 28 21.07 1.26 35.67
N ARG A 29 21.14 2.55 35.39
CA ARG A 29 20.21 3.53 35.99
C ARG A 29 18.86 3.36 35.33
N ALA A 30 17.83 3.16 36.14
CA ALA A 30 16.45 3.15 35.66
C ALA A 30 16.14 4.48 34.96
N GLN A 31 15.90 4.43 33.65
CA GLN A 31 15.31 5.55 32.93
C GLN A 31 13.81 5.64 33.28
N PRO A 32 13.24 6.86 33.42
CA PRO A 32 11.82 7.00 33.69
C PRO A 32 11.03 6.36 32.53
N ALA A 33 9.92 5.68 32.88
CA ALA A 33 9.02 5.11 31.89
C ALA A 33 8.60 6.20 30.90
N VAL A 34 8.98 6.03 29.64
CA VAL A 34 8.67 6.97 28.58
C VAL A 34 7.17 6.85 28.32
N ALA A 35 6.42 7.92 28.53
CA ALA A 35 5.03 8.01 28.10
C ALA A 35 5.02 7.83 26.56
N LEU A 36 4.16 6.92 26.09
CA LEU A 36 3.99 6.67 24.67
C LEU A 36 3.29 7.88 24.05
N ASP A 37 3.92 8.57 23.11
CA ASP A 37 3.25 9.60 22.34
C ASP A 37 2.09 8.96 21.54
N GLU A 38 0.94 9.63 21.52
CA GLU A 38 -0.22 9.21 20.74
C GLU A 38 0.19 9.10 19.25
N ILE A 39 -0.12 7.97 18.61
CA ILE A 39 0.16 7.80 17.18
C ILE A 39 -0.73 8.76 16.40
N SER A 40 -0.15 9.86 15.98
CA SER A 40 -0.82 10.85 15.13
C SER A 40 -0.96 10.30 13.73
N VAL A 41 -2.19 9.96 13.33
CA VAL A 41 -2.55 9.57 11.98
C VAL A 41 -3.03 10.80 11.24
N THR A 42 -2.32 11.20 10.18
CA THR A 42 -2.60 12.45 9.45
C THR A 42 -3.44 12.25 8.19
N SER A 43 -3.54 11.02 7.72
CA SER A 43 -4.18 10.71 6.44
C SER A 43 -5.71 10.59 6.46
N PRO A 44 -6.41 10.16 7.53
CA PRO A 44 -7.84 9.88 7.46
C PRO A 44 -8.75 11.08 7.25
N SER A 45 -8.38 12.25 7.78
CA SER A 45 -9.20 13.46 7.72
C SER A 45 -8.38 14.68 7.29
N PRO A 46 -8.96 15.61 6.50
CA PRO A 46 -8.34 16.90 6.25
C PRO A 46 -8.36 17.82 7.47
N ILE A 47 -9.15 17.49 8.50
CA ILE A 47 -9.25 18.23 9.75
C ILE A 47 -8.12 17.77 10.67
N GLN A 48 -7.24 18.69 11.06
CA GLN A 48 -6.19 18.44 12.03
C GLN A 48 -6.45 19.30 13.26
N THR A 49 -6.64 18.65 14.42
CA THR A 49 -6.77 19.32 15.71
C THR A 49 -5.41 19.25 16.43
N GLY A 50 -4.83 20.42 16.71
CA GLY A 50 -3.53 20.55 17.37
C GLY A 50 -2.40 20.94 16.42
N HIS A 51 -1.30 21.46 16.98
CA HIS A 51 -0.08 21.64 16.22
C HIS A 51 0.48 20.27 15.83
N PRO A 52 1.02 20.09 14.61
CA PRO A 52 1.87 18.94 14.38
C PRO A 52 2.94 19.02 15.46
N THR A 53 2.99 18.02 16.32
CA THR A 53 4.15 17.88 17.22
C THR A 53 5.33 17.80 16.30
N VAL A 54 6.21 18.81 16.36
CA VAL A 54 7.50 18.80 15.67
C VAL A 54 8.15 17.50 16.10
N GLY A 55 8.16 16.53 15.18
CA GLY A 55 8.46 15.15 15.54
C GLY A 55 9.89 15.03 15.99
N ASN A 56 10.09 14.97 17.27
CA ASN A 56 11.17 14.17 17.79
C ASN A 56 10.89 12.74 17.35
N ALA A 57 11.86 12.05 16.77
CA ALA A 57 11.74 10.63 16.48
C ALA A 57 11.15 9.95 17.70
N ALA A 58 9.92 9.45 17.60
CA ALA A 58 9.27 8.80 18.72
C ALA A 58 10.20 7.69 19.24
N PRO A 59 10.39 7.55 20.54
CA PRO A 59 11.26 6.51 21.08
C PRO A 59 10.77 5.17 20.53
N LEU A 60 11.73 4.30 20.22
CA LEU A 60 11.52 2.97 19.65
C LEU A 60 10.46 2.18 20.44
N GLN A 61 9.26 2.10 19.90
CA GLN A 61 8.16 1.35 20.50
C GLN A 61 8.12 -0.08 19.95
N THR A 62 9.19 -0.80 20.15
CA THR A 62 9.35 -2.15 19.62
C THR A 62 8.25 -3.07 20.15
N GLY A 63 7.47 -3.65 19.23
CA GLY A 63 6.51 -4.72 19.54
C GLY A 63 5.16 -4.29 20.11
N ILE A 64 4.84 -3.02 20.19
CA ILE A 64 3.50 -2.55 20.58
C ILE A 64 2.61 -2.48 19.34
N LEU A 65 1.36 -2.97 19.47
CA LEU A 65 0.35 -2.82 18.43
C LEU A 65 -0.05 -1.35 18.30
N PRO A 66 0.20 -0.70 17.15
CA PRO A 66 -0.24 0.66 16.92
C PRO A 66 -1.75 0.69 16.65
N VAL A 67 -2.52 1.40 17.48
CA VAL A 67 -3.96 1.57 17.33
C VAL A 67 -4.30 3.05 17.28
N ALA A 68 -4.89 3.49 16.16
CA ALA A 68 -5.38 4.86 15.99
C ALA A 68 -6.81 4.98 16.54
N THR A 69 -6.99 5.58 17.71
CA THR A 69 -8.29 5.72 18.35
C THR A 69 -9.04 6.99 17.97
N ASN A 70 -8.31 8.06 17.64
CA ASN A 70 -8.85 9.40 17.34
C ASN A 70 -9.32 9.56 15.88
N THR A 71 -9.86 8.51 15.26
CA THR A 71 -10.29 8.52 13.86
C THR A 71 -11.68 7.93 13.69
N PHE A 72 -12.51 8.51 12.82
CA PHE A 72 -13.82 7.95 12.46
C PHE A 72 -13.66 6.66 11.66
N SER A 73 -12.72 6.65 10.75
CA SER A 73 -12.41 5.51 9.88
C SER A 73 -11.41 4.56 10.52
N PRO A 74 -11.51 3.25 10.31
CA PRO A 74 -10.47 2.30 10.69
C PRO A 74 -9.18 2.58 9.92
N VAL A 75 -8.06 2.61 10.64
CA VAL A 75 -6.73 2.81 10.07
C VAL A 75 -5.78 1.75 10.59
N THR A 76 -5.18 0.98 9.68
CA THR A 76 -4.04 0.11 10.00
C THR A 76 -2.75 0.89 9.80
N VAL A 77 -1.88 0.90 10.80
CA VAL A 77 -0.58 1.57 10.76
C VAL A 77 0.53 0.54 10.82
N VAL A 78 1.51 0.66 9.91
CA VAL A 78 2.80 -0.03 9.99
C VAL A 78 3.86 1.03 10.27
N THR A 79 4.48 0.95 11.42
CA THR A 79 5.46 1.94 11.88
C THR A 79 6.83 1.73 11.24
N GLN A 80 7.68 2.77 11.23
CA GLN A 80 9.07 2.69 10.75
C GLN A 80 9.84 1.55 11.43
N ASP A 81 9.61 1.34 12.72
CA ASP A 81 10.23 0.27 13.49
C ASP A 81 9.81 -1.13 13.01
N GLN A 82 8.52 -1.32 12.68
CA GLN A 82 8.03 -2.55 12.07
C GLN A 82 8.60 -2.74 10.65
N ILE A 83 8.66 -1.67 9.85
CA ILE A 83 9.28 -1.72 8.51
C ILE A 83 10.75 -2.13 8.59
N ALA A 84 11.51 -1.54 9.52
CA ALA A 84 12.93 -1.85 9.70
C ALA A 84 13.18 -3.31 10.13
N ARG A 85 12.30 -3.90 10.96
CA ARG A 85 12.38 -5.31 11.38
C ARG A 85 11.87 -6.27 10.31
N ASP A 86 10.69 -6.00 9.76
CA ASP A 86 10.02 -6.88 8.80
C ASP A 86 10.68 -6.87 7.43
N GLN A 87 11.41 -5.79 7.10
CA GLN A 87 12.10 -5.59 5.83
C GLN A 87 11.27 -5.97 4.60
N PRO A 88 10.05 -5.41 4.46
CA PRO A 88 9.20 -5.74 3.33
C PRO A 88 9.79 -5.19 2.03
N ARG A 89 9.65 -5.93 0.94
CA ARG A 89 10.12 -5.51 -0.40
C ARG A 89 9.09 -4.68 -1.13
N THR A 90 7.82 -4.95 -0.86
CA THR A 90 6.67 -4.28 -1.49
C THR A 90 5.67 -3.81 -0.42
N LEU A 91 4.76 -2.91 -0.81
CA LEU A 91 3.64 -2.53 0.06
C LEU A 91 2.71 -3.72 0.34
N GLY A 92 2.55 -4.63 -0.62
CA GLY A 92 1.81 -5.87 -0.42
C GLY A 92 2.44 -6.74 0.66
N ASP A 93 3.77 -6.92 0.63
CA ASP A 93 4.48 -7.72 1.64
C ASP A 93 4.40 -7.09 3.05
N ALA A 94 4.42 -5.76 3.14
CA ALA A 94 4.30 -5.03 4.41
C ALA A 94 2.93 -5.21 5.08
N LEU A 95 1.91 -5.54 4.28
CA LEU A 95 0.51 -5.50 4.69
C LEU A 95 -0.19 -6.87 4.66
N PHE A 96 0.38 -7.87 4.00
CA PHE A 96 -0.25 -9.17 3.75
C PHE A 96 -0.79 -9.87 5.00
N ASP A 97 -0.11 -9.72 6.12
CA ASP A 97 -0.45 -10.37 7.40
C ASP A 97 -1.46 -9.58 8.22
N ARG A 98 -1.83 -8.38 7.79
CA ARG A 98 -2.75 -7.51 8.55
C ARG A 98 -4.20 -7.93 8.31
N PRO A 99 -5.07 -7.91 9.34
CA PRO A 99 -6.47 -8.24 9.17
C PRO A 99 -7.15 -7.42 8.08
N GLY A 100 -7.95 -8.07 7.23
CA GLY A 100 -8.67 -7.47 6.12
C GLY A 100 -7.81 -7.06 4.93
N ILE A 101 -6.50 -7.34 4.95
CA ILE A 101 -5.58 -7.00 3.86
C ILE A 101 -4.91 -8.26 3.35
N SER A 102 -4.91 -8.44 2.05
CA SER A 102 -4.12 -9.42 1.30
C SER A 102 -3.31 -8.70 0.22
N SER A 103 -2.72 -9.41 -0.71
CA SER A 103 -1.99 -8.79 -1.81
C SER A 103 -2.12 -9.61 -3.09
N THR A 104 -1.78 -9.01 -4.22
CA THR A 104 -1.82 -9.72 -5.50
C THR A 104 -0.76 -10.82 -5.57
N THR A 105 0.41 -10.64 -4.96
CA THR A 105 1.56 -11.56 -4.99
C THR A 105 1.72 -12.26 -6.35
N TYR A 106 1.63 -11.46 -7.42
CA TYR A 106 1.74 -11.97 -8.77
C TYR A 106 3.18 -12.38 -9.09
N ALA A 107 4.13 -11.52 -8.72
CA ALA A 107 5.55 -11.84 -8.60
C ALA A 107 5.97 -11.50 -7.15
N PRO A 108 6.02 -12.50 -6.24
CA PRO A 108 6.33 -12.29 -4.84
C PRO A 108 7.64 -11.52 -4.64
N GLY A 109 7.61 -10.47 -3.81
CA GLY A 109 8.74 -9.57 -3.58
C GLY A 109 8.95 -8.49 -4.64
N ALA A 110 8.13 -8.43 -5.70
CA ALA A 110 8.18 -7.41 -6.74
C ALA A 110 6.79 -6.87 -7.10
N ALA A 111 5.98 -7.61 -7.85
CA ALA A 111 4.61 -7.23 -8.17
C ALA A 111 3.65 -7.79 -7.12
N SER A 112 3.53 -7.07 -6.02
CA SER A 112 2.67 -7.42 -4.89
C SER A 112 1.95 -6.16 -4.40
N ARG A 113 0.74 -5.94 -4.94
CA ARG A 113 -0.12 -4.80 -4.64
C ARG A 113 -1.08 -5.14 -3.50
N PRO A 114 -1.30 -4.24 -2.52
CA PRO A 114 -2.28 -4.47 -1.45
C PRO A 114 -3.71 -4.62 -1.99
N ILE A 115 -4.43 -5.59 -1.44
CA ILE A 115 -5.86 -5.86 -1.63
C ILE A 115 -6.56 -5.61 -0.30
N ILE A 116 -7.57 -4.76 -0.26
CA ILE A 116 -8.31 -4.41 0.96
C ILE A 116 -9.71 -5.02 0.89
N ARG A 117 -10.05 -5.91 1.82
CA ARG A 117 -11.37 -6.57 1.90
C ARG A 117 -11.80 -7.26 0.58
N GLY A 118 -10.82 -7.83 -0.14
CA GLY A 118 -11.04 -8.44 -1.45
C GLY A 118 -11.18 -7.44 -2.61
N LEU A 119 -10.92 -6.15 -2.38
CA LEU A 119 -10.98 -5.09 -3.39
C LEU A 119 -9.58 -4.67 -3.80
N ASP A 120 -9.32 -4.57 -5.10
CA ASP A 120 -8.01 -4.22 -5.66
C ASP A 120 -8.09 -3.26 -6.87
N ASN A 121 -6.97 -3.05 -7.54
CA ASN A 121 -6.81 -2.25 -8.76
C ASN A 121 -7.50 -0.88 -8.64
N ALA A 122 -8.53 -0.66 -9.43
CA ALA A 122 -9.27 0.60 -9.51
C ALA A 122 -9.94 1.05 -8.20
N ARG A 123 -9.97 0.20 -7.15
CA ARG A 123 -10.68 0.47 -5.90
C ARG A 123 -9.75 0.77 -4.73
N VAL A 124 -8.47 0.45 -4.85
CA VAL A 124 -7.47 0.75 -3.84
C VAL A 124 -6.49 1.79 -4.38
N ARG A 125 -6.57 3.00 -3.85
CA ARG A 125 -5.64 4.05 -4.20
C ARG A 125 -4.32 3.85 -3.45
N ILE A 126 -3.20 3.83 -4.17
CA ILE A 126 -1.86 3.82 -3.59
C ILE A 126 -1.24 5.20 -3.79
N GLN A 127 -0.74 5.77 -2.71
CA GLN A 127 -0.14 7.10 -2.71
C GLN A 127 1.14 7.16 -1.87
N GLU A 128 1.96 8.15 -2.14
CA GLU A 128 3.12 8.53 -1.35
C GLU A 128 3.03 10.01 -1.00
N ASN A 129 3.15 10.34 0.30
CA ASN A 129 3.02 11.71 0.80
C ASN A 129 1.74 12.44 0.31
N GLY A 130 0.63 11.69 0.18
CA GLY A 130 -0.66 12.24 -0.19
C GLY A 130 -0.93 12.41 -1.69
N ILE A 131 0.02 12.09 -2.57
CA ILE A 131 -0.11 12.13 -4.03
C ILE A 131 -0.01 10.70 -4.60
N VAL A 132 -0.80 10.39 -5.63
CA VAL A 132 -0.77 9.09 -6.31
C VAL A 132 0.65 8.69 -6.71
N ASN A 133 0.95 7.40 -6.68
CA ASN A 133 2.31 6.91 -6.94
C ASN A 133 2.78 7.08 -8.41
N GLY A 134 1.87 7.30 -9.35
CA GLY A 134 2.18 7.57 -10.76
C GLY A 134 2.66 6.38 -11.59
N GLY A 135 2.59 5.15 -11.05
CA GLY A 135 2.86 3.92 -11.78
C GLY A 135 1.67 3.42 -12.60
N VAL A 136 1.74 2.16 -13.04
CA VAL A 136 0.67 1.48 -13.78
C VAL A 136 0.18 0.21 -13.09
N SER A 137 0.46 0.07 -11.80
CA SER A 137 0.11 -1.13 -11.03
C SER A 137 -1.40 -1.39 -10.89
N ASP A 138 -2.24 -0.44 -11.27
CA ASP A 138 -3.69 -0.58 -11.34
C ASP A 138 -4.16 -1.24 -12.64
N LEU A 139 -3.34 -1.29 -13.69
CA LEU A 139 -3.69 -1.89 -14.97
C LEU A 139 -3.63 -3.42 -14.93
N GLY A 140 -2.60 -3.97 -14.32
CA GLY A 140 -2.36 -5.41 -14.23
C GLY A 140 -1.72 -5.79 -12.88
N GLU A 141 -1.90 -7.04 -12.49
CA GLU A 141 -1.32 -7.58 -11.25
C GLU A 141 0.19 -7.84 -11.35
N ASP A 142 0.69 -7.98 -12.55
CA ASP A 142 2.10 -8.15 -12.92
C ASP A 142 2.91 -6.84 -12.78
N HIS A 143 2.23 -5.69 -12.71
CA HIS A 143 2.88 -4.39 -12.62
C HIS A 143 3.18 -4.00 -11.18
N ALA A 144 4.48 -3.82 -10.86
CA ALA A 144 4.94 -3.40 -9.54
C ALA A 144 4.48 -1.98 -9.18
N VAL A 145 4.29 -1.75 -7.88
CA VAL A 145 4.13 -0.40 -7.32
C VAL A 145 5.52 0.22 -7.14
N PRO A 146 5.84 1.37 -7.78
CA PRO A 146 7.18 1.98 -7.68
C PRO A 146 7.37 2.75 -6.37
N VAL A 147 7.12 2.09 -5.23
CA VAL A 147 7.32 2.60 -3.87
C VAL A 147 8.05 1.54 -3.06
N ASN A 148 9.20 1.90 -2.49
CA ASN A 148 9.92 1.00 -1.60
C ASN A 148 9.57 1.31 -0.14
N PRO A 149 9.03 0.33 0.63
CA PRO A 149 8.66 0.54 2.03
C PRO A 149 9.83 0.92 2.94
N LEU A 150 11.05 0.48 2.65
CA LEU A 150 12.22 0.66 3.53
C LEU A 150 12.62 2.12 3.78
N VAL A 151 12.21 3.04 2.87
CA VAL A 151 12.44 4.48 3.00
C VAL A 151 11.19 5.22 3.47
N SER A 152 10.17 4.51 3.93
CA SER A 152 8.96 5.09 4.50
C SER A 152 9.06 5.17 6.02
N ASP A 153 8.60 6.28 6.60
CA ASP A 153 8.48 6.46 8.04
C ASP A 153 7.28 5.67 8.60
N ARG A 154 6.24 5.52 7.78
CA ARG A 154 5.06 4.72 8.08
C ARG A 154 4.26 4.38 6.83
N ILE A 155 3.44 3.33 6.94
CA ILE A 155 2.43 2.96 5.95
C ILE A 155 1.09 2.96 6.65
N GLU A 156 0.12 3.71 6.09
CA GLU A 156 -1.24 3.77 6.60
C GLU A 156 -2.21 3.13 5.61
N VAL A 157 -3.12 2.29 6.10
CA VAL A 157 -4.23 1.76 5.30
C VAL A 157 -5.54 2.32 5.85
N ILE A 158 -6.17 3.18 5.07
CA ILE A 158 -7.35 3.95 5.46
C ILE A 158 -8.56 3.34 4.76
N ARG A 159 -9.64 3.11 5.50
CA ARG A 159 -10.90 2.56 5.02
C ARG A 159 -12.05 3.52 5.30
N GLY A 160 -13.25 3.19 4.81
CA GLY A 160 -14.47 3.93 5.14
C GLY A 160 -14.52 5.38 4.65
N PRO A 161 -15.15 6.30 5.39
CA PRO A 161 -15.45 7.66 4.94
C PRO A 161 -14.23 8.51 4.56
N ALA A 162 -13.07 8.25 5.14
CA ALA A 162 -11.84 8.98 4.85
C ALA A 162 -11.41 8.88 3.38
N THR A 163 -11.88 7.85 2.67
CA THR A 163 -11.63 7.68 1.24
C THR A 163 -12.23 8.81 0.39
N LEU A 164 -13.24 9.55 0.90
CA LEU A 164 -13.81 10.71 0.20
C LEU A 164 -12.78 11.83 -0.05
N ARG A 165 -11.74 11.92 0.79
CA ARG A 165 -10.64 12.87 0.64
C ARG A 165 -9.79 12.59 -0.61
N TYR A 166 -9.67 11.32 -1.02
CA TYR A 166 -8.65 10.87 -1.96
C TYR A 166 -9.14 10.51 -3.37
N GLY A 167 -10.44 10.60 -3.61
CA GLY A 167 -11.00 10.34 -4.93
C GLY A 167 -11.87 9.11 -5.02
N SER A 168 -12.69 9.06 -6.06
CA SER A 168 -13.65 7.99 -6.32
C SER A 168 -12.97 6.61 -6.48
N GLY A 169 -11.74 6.56 -6.99
CA GLY A 169 -10.93 5.34 -7.07
C GLY A 169 -10.48 4.77 -5.73
N ALA A 170 -10.77 5.45 -4.60
CA ALA A 170 -10.48 4.96 -3.25
C ALA A 170 -11.70 4.28 -2.58
N ILE A 171 -12.68 3.80 -3.35
CA ILE A 171 -13.91 3.16 -2.84
C ILE A 171 -13.65 1.94 -1.94
N GLY A 172 -12.54 1.22 -2.16
CA GLY A 172 -12.08 0.09 -1.33
C GLY A 172 -11.14 0.49 -0.21
N GLY A 173 -10.45 1.62 -0.36
CA GLY A 173 -9.48 2.14 0.61
C GLY A 173 -8.30 2.87 -0.02
N VAL A 174 -7.42 3.34 0.86
CA VAL A 174 -6.19 4.05 0.50
C VAL A 174 -5.02 3.40 1.21
N VAL A 175 -3.93 3.16 0.50
CA VAL A 175 -2.63 2.81 1.08
C VAL A 175 -1.70 4.00 0.90
N SER A 176 -1.31 4.63 2.00
CA SER A 176 -0.41 5.78 2.03
C SER A 176 0.93 5.37 2.59
N ALA A 177 1.99 5.51 1.80
CA ALA A 177 3.36 5.45 2.27
C ALA A 177 3.82 6.89 2.54
N ASP A 178 4.13 7.19 3.80
CA ASP A 178 4.57 8.52 4.19
C ASP A 178 6.05 8.50 4.54
N ASN A 179 6.77 9.49 4.06
CA ASN A 179 8.19 9.73 4.32
C ASN A 179 8.48 11.23 4.39
N ASN A 180 9.71 11.58 4.78
CA ASN A 180 10.11 12.99 4.90
C ASN A 180 10.84 13.54 3.66
N ARG A 181 10.59 12.99 2.46
CA ARG A 181 11.22 13.47 1.21
C ARG A 181 10.98 14.95 0.95
N VAL A 182 9.82 15.49 1.35
CA VAL A 182 9.62 16.93 1.50
C VAL A 182 9.68 17.22 2.98
N PRO A 183 10.80 17.72 3.54
CA PRO A 183 10.96 17.92 4.97
C PRO A 183 9.89 18.84 5.56
N THR A 184 9.34 18.46 6.71
CA THR A 184 8.32 19.23 7.42
C THR A 184 8.80 19.79 8.75
N PHE A 185 10.00 19.43 9.16
CA PHE A 185 10.64 19.88 10.41
C PHE A 185 12.16 19.93 10.26
N ILE A 186 12.82 20.64 11.16
CA ILE A 186 14.28 20.65 11.32
C ILE A 186 14.62 19.70 12.47
N PRO A 187 15.52 18.71 12.28
CA PRO A 187 15.94 17.83 13.37
C PRO A 187 16.48 18.60 14.56
N ALA A 188 16.13 18.19 15.78
CA ALA A 188 16.50 18.91 17.02
C ALA A 188 18.03 19.06 17.20
N ASN A 189 18.81 18.07 16.73
CA ASN A 189 20.28 18.08 16.77
C ASN A 189 20.91 18.50 15.43
N GLY A 190 20.12 19.12 14.53
CA GLY A 190 20.56 19.52 13.19
C GLY A 190 20.65 18.38 12.18
N VAL A 191 20.74 17.14 12.60
CA VAL A 191 20.77 15.95 11.74
C VAL A 191 20.15 14.73 12.45
N GLN A 192 19.45 13.90 11.68
CA GLN A 192 18.98 12.59 12.09
C GLN A 192 18.94 11.65 10.88
N GLY A 193 18.94 10.35 11.13
CA GLY A 193 18.84 9.39 10.05
C GLY A 193 18.81 7.95 10.50
N GLN A 194 18.66 7.07 9.53
CA GLN A 194 18.66 5.62 9.75
C GLN A 194 19.37 4.92 8.59
N VAL A 195 20.16 3.90 8.93
CA VAL A 195 20.72 2.95 7.97
C VAL A 195 20.21 1.57 8.33
N THR A 196 19.67 0.86 7.35
CA THR A 196 19.16 -0.51 7.51
C THR A 196 19.82 -1.42 6.49
N SER A 197 20.23 -2.61 6.92
CA SER A 197 20.72 -3.67 6.04
C SER A 197 20.13 -5.00 6.41
N GLY A 198 20.03 -5.92 5.45
CA GLY A 198 19.44 -7.22 5.68
C GLY A 198 19.88 -8.29 4.69
N PHE A 199 19.71 -9.54 5.15
CA PHE A 199 19.95 -10.75 4.38
C PHE A 199 18.75 -11.69 4.51
N SER A 200 18.44 -12.42 3.44
CA SER A 200 17.34 -13.39 3.35
C SER A 200 17.85 -14.71 2.80
N SER A 201 17.61 -15.82 3.50
CA SER A 201 18.13 -17.13 3.12
C SER A 201 17.40 -17.79 1.97
N VAL A 202 16.09 -17.48 1.78
CA VAL A 202 15.22 -18.16 0.81
C VAL A 202 15.60 -17.86 -0.64
N ASP A 203 16.26 -16.73 -0.89
CA ASP A 203 16.57 -16.20 -2.22
C ASP A 203 17.95 -15.49 -2.27
N ASN A 204 18.85 -15.79 -1.33
CA ASN A 204 20.14 -15.12 -1.17
C ASN A 204 19.99 -13.58 -1.16
N GLY A 205 18.83 -13.10 -0.72
CA GLY A 205 18.43 -11.72 -0.82
C GLY A 205 19.28 -10.79 0.03
N ARG A 206 19.65 -9.65 -0.52
CA ARG A 206 20.41 -8.59 0.14
C ARG A 206 19.68 -7.28 -0.02
N LEU A 207 19.61 -6.51 1.05
CA LEU A 207 19.02 -5.18 1.00
C LEU A 207 19.85 -4.19 1.81
N GLY A 208 19.77 -2.94 1.40
CA GLY A 208 20.28 -1.80 2.13
C GLY A 208 19.41 -0.59 1.86
N ALA A 209 19.16 0.21 2.90
CA ALA A 209 18.48 1.48 2.79
C ALA A 209 19.08 2.48 3.78
N ALA A 210 19.08 3.75 3.40
CA ALA A 210 19.51 4.85 4.25
C ALA A 210 18.59 6.05 4.05
N THR A 211 18.27 6.73 5.14
CA THR A 211 17.56 8.01 5.16
C THR A 211 18.33 8.99 6.01
N VAL A 212 18.37 10.26 5.60
CA VAL A 212 18.96 11.34 6.37
C VAL A 212 18.15 12.62 6.21
N ASP A 213 17.86 13.25 7.34
CA ASP A 213 17.32 14.60 7.43
C ASP A 213 18.35 15.50 8.09
N ALA A 214 18.55 16.71 7.55
CA ALA A 214 19.40 17.69 8.15
C ALA A 214 18.78 19.09 8.00
N GLY A 215 19.14 20.02 8.90
CA GLY A 215 18.63 21.38 8.74
C GLY A 215 19.11 22.34 9.81
N ALA A 216 19.07 23.62 9.45
CA ALA A 216 19.36 24.77 10.32
C ALA A 216 18.73 26.02 9.71
N ASP A 217 18.56 27.06 10.51
CA ASP A 217 18.17 28.40 10.09
C ASP A 217 16.93 28.47 9.15
N GLY A 218 15.94 27.61 9.42
CA GLY A 218 14.70 27.58 8.64
C GLY A 218 14.78 26.80 7.33
N ILE A 219 15.90 26.13 7.03
CA ILE A 219 16.05 25.24 5.88
C ILE A 219 16.23 23.81 6.37
N ALA A 220 15.49 22.90 5.78
CA ALA A 220 15.66 21.46 5.99
C ALA A 220 15.89 20.74 4.67
N VAL A 221 16.74 19.72 4.69
CA VAL A 221 17.04 18.85 3.55
C VAL A 221 16.83 17.40 3.92
N HIS A 222 16.42 16.60 2.93
CA HIS A 222 16.28 15.15 3.02
C HIS A 222 17.08 14.49 1.90
N ALA A 223 17.64 13.32 2.22
CA ALA A 223 18.14 12.39 1.21
C ALA A 223 17.83 10.95 1.63
N ASP A 224 17.42 10.13 0.69
CA ASP A 224 17.25 8.69 0.90
C ASP A 224 17.78 7.88 -0.28
N GLY A 225 18.08 6.61 -0.01
CA GLY A 225 18.42 5.66 -1.05
C GLY A 225 18.26 4.23 -0.58
N PHE A 226 17.95 3.34 -1.52
CA PHE A 226 17.83 1.92 -1.25
C PHE A 226 18.32 1.07 -2.41
N ARG A 227 18.70 -0.16 -2.11
CA ARG A 227 18.95 -1.22 -3.09
C ARG A 227 18.54 -2.56 -2.51
N THR A 228 17.85 -3.37 -3.33
CA THR A 228 17.54 -4.77 -3.05
C THR A 228 17.96 -5.63 -4.23
N ALA A 229 18.46 -6.86 -3.96
CA ALA A 229 18.79 -7.83 -4.99
C ALA A 229 18.53 -9.23 -4.47
N ASN A 230 17.77 -10.02 -5.20
CA ASN A 230 17.28 -11.33 -4.80
C ASN A 230 17.31 -12.30 -5.98
N ASP A 231 17.81 -13.50 -5.74
CA ASP A 231 17.74 -14.61 -6.68
C ASP A 231 16.30 -15.19 -6.72
N SER A 232 16.07 -16.17 -7.59
CA SER A 232 14.83 -16.96 -7.54
C SER A 232 14.71 -17.69 -6.20
N TYR A 233 13.53 -17.57 -5.56
CA TYR A 233 13.34 -18.06 -4.20
C TYR A 233 13.07 -19.57 -4.11
N ALA A 234 13.51 -20.16 -3.00
CA ALA A 234 13.19 -21.54 -2.67
C ALA A 234 11.73 -21.68 -2.20
N ILE A 235 11.12 -22.79 -2.58
CA ILE A 235 9.80 -23.25 -2.15
C ILE A 235 9.92 -24.65 -1.56
N PRO A 236 8.94 -25.17 -0.84
CA PRO A 236 8.94 -26.58 -0.43
C PRO A 236 9.22 -27.50 -1.62
N GLY A 237 10.31 -28.28 -1.52
CA GLY A 237 10.70 -29.24 -2.54
C GLY A 237 11.40 -28.70 -3.79
N GLY A 238 11.72 -27.39 -3.88
CA GLY A 238 12.39 -26.87 -5.06
C GLY A 238 12.67 -25.37 -5.07
N ILE A 239 12.74 -24.81 -6.27
CA ILE A 239 12.93 -23.38 -6.52
C ILE A 239 11.80 -22.92 -7.45
N GLN A 240 11.13 -21.83 -7.10
CA GLN A 240 10.23 -21.14 -8.01
C GLN A 240 11.08 -20.44 -9.05
N ARG A 241 11.08 -20.97 -10.27
CA ARG A 241 11.88 -20.41 -11.37
C ARG A 241 11.34 -19.04 -11.79
N ASN A 242 12.17 -18.25 -12.44
CA ASN A 242 11.85 -16.94 -12.98
C ASN A 242 11.17 -16.02 -11.94
N SER A 243 11.72 -15.99 -10.70
CA SER A 243 11.18 -15.21 -9.58
C SER A 243 12.20 -14.26 -8.94
N TYR A 244 13.34 -14.03 -9.62
CA TYR A 244 14.35 -13.07 -9.17
C TYR A 244 13.86 -11.63 -9.30
N ASN A 245 14.39 -10.76 -8.46
CA ASN A 245 14.09 -9.33 -8.54
C ASN A 245 15.22 -8.47 -7.99
N GLU A 246 15.40 -7.30 -8.60
CA GLU A 246 16.29 -6.24 -8.13
C GLU A 246 15.55 -4.91 -8.19
N SER A 247 15.76 -4.06 -7.22
CA SER A 247 15.27 -2.68 -7.25
C SER A 247 16.24 -1.73 -6.57
N GLN A 248 16.28 -0.49 -7.05
CA GLN A 248 17.07 0.58 -6.47
C GLN A 248 16.37 1.92 -6.68
N GLY A 249 16.72 2.88 -5.87
CA GLY A 249 16.19 4.22 -6.00
C GLY A 249 16.73 5.15 -4.95
N GLY A 250 16.34 6.39 -5.05
CA GLY A 250 16.70 7.41 -4.09
C GLY A 250 15.93 8.71 -4.31
N ALA A 251 16.02 9.58 -3.34
CA ALA A 251 15.39 10.89 -3.40
C ALA A 251 16.24 11.96 -2.71
N VAL A 252 16.01 13.20 -3.13
CA VAL A 252 16.49 14.38 -2.44
C VAL A 252 15.35 15.37 -2.31
N GLY A 253 15.34 16.12 -1.20
CA GLY A 253 14.32 17.13 -0.96
C GLY A 253 14.84 18.29 -0.14
N ILE A 254 14.14 19.41 -0.26
CA ILE A 254 14.44 20.64 0.46
C ILE A 254 13.15 21.36 0.83
N SER A 255 13.14 21.97 1.99
CA SER A 255 12.03 22.82 2.45
C SER A 255 12.52 24.06 3.14
N ALA A 256 11.78 25.15 2.96
CA ALA A 256 11.83 26.31 3.83
C ALA A 256 10.77 26.14 4.92
N ILE A 257 11.19 26.26 6.17
CA ILE A 257 10.37 26.05 7.37
C ILE A 257 10.41 27.32 8.21
N GLY A 258 9.24 27.81 8.55
CA GLY A 258 9.08 28.98 9.41
C GLY A 258 8.02 28.74 10.48
N ASP A 259 7.81 29.74 11.35
CA ASP A 259 6.89 29.66 12.50
C ASP A 259 5.44 29.34 12.10
N ARG A 260 5.06 29.63 10.85
CA ARG A 260 3.69 29.48 10.35
C ARG A 260 3.49 28.37 9.34
N GLY A 261 4.51 27.57 9.11
CA GLY A 261 4.38 26.47 8.16
C GLY A 261 5.65 26.23 7.36
N PHE A 262 5.50 25.50 6.29
CA PHE A 262 6.59 25.12 5.42
C PHE A 262 6.16 25.07 3.95
N VAL A 263 7.14 25.12 3.08
CA VAL A 263 7.01 24.85 1.64
C VAL A 263 8.24 24.06 1.20
N GLY A 264 8.03 23.00 0.45
CA GLY A 264 9.16 22.19 0.00
C GLY A 264 8.91 21.44 -1.30
N LEU A 265 9.99 20.89 -1.81
CA LEU A 265 10.08 20.17 -3.08
C LEU A 265 10.98 18.96 -2.90
N SER A 266 10.65 17.86 -3.58
CA SER A 266 11.53 16.69 -3.71
C SER A 266 11.56 16.15 -5.13
N PHE A 267 12.68 15.49 -5.47
CA PHE A 267 12.84 14.67 -6.65
C PHE A 267 13.18 13.26 -6.21
N SER A 268 12.59 12.26 -6.86
CA SER A 268 12.90 10.86 -6.62
C SER A 268 13.02 10.08 -7.92
N HIS A 269 13.88 9.06 -7.90
CA HIS A 269 14.12 8.12 -8.99
C HIS A 269 13.97 6.68 -8.48
N TYR A 270 13.36 5.82 -9.30
CA TYR A 270 13.15 4.39 -9.02
C TYR A 270 13.44 3.57 -10.26
N ASP A 271 14.24 2.51 -10.11
CA ASP A 271 14.52 1.49 -11.13
C ASP A 271 14.30 0.10 -10.54
N ALA A 272 13.78 -0.82 -11.35
CA ALA A 272 13.75 -2.23 -11.00
C ALA A 272 13.86 -3.14 -12.23
N ILE A 273 14.18 -4.39 -11.97
CA ILE A 273 14.00 -5.52 -12.86
C ILE A 273 13.43 -6.68 -12.05
N TYR A 274 12.38 -7.29 -12.53
CA TYR A 274 11.83 -8.49 -11.92
C TYR A 274 11.22 -9.43 -12.95
N ALA A 275 11.34 -10.71 -12.66
CA ALA A 275 10.83 -11.78 -13.50
C ALA A 275 9.43 -12.22 -13.02
N ILE A 276 8.66 -12.78 -13.95
CA ILE A 276 7.31 -13.30 -13.70
C ILE A 276 7.37 -14.82 -13.62
N PRO A 277 7.13 -15.41 -12.43
CA PRO A 277 7.14 -16.87 -12.27
C PRO A 277 5.86 -17.53 -12.78
N GLY A 278 5.96 -18.82 -13.09
CA GLY A 278 4.84 -19.70 -13.41
C GLY A 278 4.28 -19.55 -14.83
N GLY A 279 3.71 -20.65 -15.34
CA GLY A 279 3.03 -20.70 -16.62
C GLY A 279 3.90 -20.34 -17.83
N VAL A 280 3.30 -19.72 -18.83
CA VAL A 280 3.94 -19.28 -20.07
C VAL A 280 5.03 -18.24 -19.77
N ALA A 281 4.77 -17.29 -18.88
CA ALA A 281 5.75 -16.25 -18.54
C ALA A 281 7.08 -16.80 -17.98
N GLU A 282 7.06 -17.93 -17.28
CA GLU A 282 8.29 -18.63 -16.84
C GLU A 282 9.04 -19.27 -18.04
N GLN A 283 8.30 -19.84 -18.99
CA GLN A 283 8.87 -20.47 -20.19
C GLN A 283 9.53 -19.42 -21.09
N ASP A 284 8.87 -18.29 -21.27
CA ASP A 284 9.31 -17.19 -22.11
C ASP A 284 10.30 -16.27 -21.38
N ARG A 285 10.64 -16.59 -20.13
CA ARG A 285 11.55 -15.77 -19.30
C ARG A 285 11.09 -14.32 -19.18
N THR A 286 9.77 -14.12 -19.12
CA THR A 286 9.18 -12.79 -19.04
C THR A 286 9.69 -12.04 -17.81
N ARG A 287 10.12 -10.80 -18.03
CA ARG A 287 10.58 -9.88 -17.01
C ARG A 287 10.19 -8.45 -17.34
N LEU A 288 9.96 -7.68 -16.30
CA LEU A 288 9.60 -6.27 -16.42
C LEU A 288 10.76 -5.38 -15.93
N THR A 289 10.91 -4.22 -16.59
CA THR A 289 11.99 -3.26 -16.28
C THR A 289 11.40 -1.86 -16.02
N PRO A 290 10.72 -1.64 -14.86
CA PRO A 290 10.16 -0.34 -14.54
C PRO A 290 11.20 0.70 -14.16
N ASN A 291 10.94 1.93 -14.62
CA ASN A 291 11.69 3.13 -14.31
C ASN A 291 10.73 4.29 -14.07
N GLN A 292 10.97 5.08 -13.03
CA GLN A 292 10.14 6.24 -12.70
C GLN A 292 10.97 7.42 -12.21
N ASP A 293 10.67 8.61 -12.75
CA ASP A 293 11.07 9.90 -12.20
C ASP A 293 9.86 10.63 -11.65
N ARG A 294 10.01 11.25 -10.48
CA ARG A 294 8.91 11.95 -9.81
C ARG A 294 9.38 13.24 -9.14
N VAL A 295 8.57 14.28 -9.30
CA VAL A 295 8.70 15.55 -8.57
C VAL A 295 7.47 15.70 -7.68
N LEU A 296 7.68 16.03 -6.42
CA LEU A 296 6.63 16.27 -5.44
C LEU A 296 6.88 17.61 -4.74
N SER A 297 5.85 18.43 -4.60
CA SER A 297 5.84 19.64 -3.76
C SER A 297 4.68 19.58 -2.80
N ARG A 298 4.90 19.98 -1.55
CA ARG A 298 3.84 20.19 -0.58
C ARG A 298 4.16 21.36 0.34
N GLY A 299 3.11 21.95 0.91
CA GLY A 299 3.28 22.98 1.90
C GLY A 299 2.06 23.15 2.79
N GLU A 300 2.30 23.75 3.93
CA GLU A 300 1.31 24.13 4.92
C GLU A 300 1.57 25.58 5.35
N TYR A 301 0.50 26.35 5.48
CA TYR A 301 0.55 27.72 5.99
C TYR A 301 -0.58 27.96 6.98
N ARG A 302 -0.26 28.57 8.12
CA ARG A 302 -1.19 28.96 9.19
C ARG A 302 -1.30 30.48 9.25
N PRO A 303 -2.37 31.09 8.68
CA PRO A 303 -2.60 32.52 8.77
C PRO A 303 -2.76 32.96 10.23
N LEU A 304 -2.36 34.22 10.55
CA LEU A 304 -2.61 34.80 11.89
C LEU A 304 -4.09 35.12 12.09
N ASP A 305 -4.70 35.64 11.02
CA ASP A 305 -6.05 36.17 11.01
C ASP A 305 -6.81 35.63 9.79
N GLY A 306 -8.13 35.71 9.84
CA GLY A 306 -9.00 35.30 8.73
C GLY A 306 -9.82 34.07 9.00
N PRO A 307 -10.55 33.56 8.00
CA PRO A 307 -11.48 32.45 8.17
C PRO A 307 -10.82 31.07 8.18
N PHE A 308 -9.53 30.98 7.83
CA PHE A 308 -8.82 29.72 7.72
C PHE A 308 -7.76 29.57 8.80
N GLU A 309 -7.77 28.46 9.50
CA GLU A 309 -6.74 28.05 10.46
C GLU A 309 -5.51 27.47 9.75
N VAL A 310 -5.74 26.67 8.70
CA VAL A 310 -4.66 26.00 7.96
C VAL A 310 -5.00 25.94 6.48
N ILE A 311 -4.01 26.24 5.66
CA ILE A 311 -4.03 26.07 4.19
C ILE A 311 -2.94 25.06 3.84
N ARG A 312 -3.30 23.98 3.12
CA ARG A 312 -2.37 22.95 2.68
C ARG A 312 -2.46 22.73 1.19
N TYR A 313 -1.33 22.47 0.56
CA TYR A 313 -1.31 22.03 -0.83
C TYR A 313 -0.37 20.86 -1.05
N TRP A 314 -0.67 20.09 -2.08
CA TRP A 314 0.15 19.03 -2.64
C TRP A 314 0.13 19.15 -4.15
N ALA A 315 1.28 18.93 -4.78
CA ALA A 315 1.40 18.86 -6.23
C ALA A 315 2.44 17.81 -6.58
N GLY A 316 2.14 16.96 -7.54
CA GLY A 316 3.03 15.90 -8.00
C GLY A 316 3.00 15.74 -9.50
N TYR A 317 4.14 15.39 -10.06
CA TYR A 317 4.27 14.99 -11.45
C TYR A 317 5.19 13.78 -11.56
N SER A 318 4.76 12.77 -12.29
CA SER A 318 5.53 11.54 -12.51
C SER A 318 5.62 11.18 -13.98
N VAL A 319 6.75 10.60 -14.35
CA VAL A 319 6.99 9.97 -15.64
C VAL A 319 7.44 8.54 -15.35
N TYR A 320 6.63 7.58 -15.80
CA TYR A 320 6.87 6.16 -15.61
C TYR A 320 6.98 5.46 -16.96
N ARG A 321 7.85 4.46 -17.02
CA ARG A 321 7.97 3.54 -18.16
C ARG A 321 8.36 2.16 -17.64
N HIS A 322 7.82 1.11 -18.25
CA HIS A 322 8.44 -0.21 -18.23
C HIS A 322 8.39 -0.88 -19.58
N ASN A 323 9.30 -1.82 -19.78
CA ASN A 323 9.23 -2.77 -20.87
C ASN A 323 8.94 -4.14 -20.30
N GLU A 324 8.13 -4.90 -20.99
CA GLU A 324 7.96 -6.33 -20.84
C GLU A 324 8.88 -7.01 -21.84
N VAL A 325 9.77 -7.87 -21.35
CA VAL A 325 10.79 -8.52 -22.17
C VAL A 325 10.63 -10.02 -21.99
N GLY A 326 10.54 -10.74 -23.08
CA GLY A 326 10.35 -12.19 -23.09
C GLY A 326 10.85 -12.81 -24.40
N ILE A 327 10.71 -14.13 -24.53
CA ILE A 327 10.93 -14.85 -25.78
C ILE A 327 9.61 -14.78 -26.56
N GLY A 328 9.64 -14.18 -27.75
CA GLY A 328 8.48 -14.09 -28.62
C GLY A 328 8.22 -15.39 -29.39
N GLU A 329 7.16 -15.43 -30.19
CA GLU A 329 6.80 -16.57 -31.03
C GLU A 329 7.90 -17.01 -32.00
N ASP A 330 8.77 -16.08 -32.41
CA ASP A 330 9.93 -16.34 -33.24
C ASP A 330 11.08 -17.04 -32.50
N GLY A 331 10.94 -17.30 -31.19
CA GLY A 331 11.95 -17.87 -30.31
C GLY A 331 13.09 -16.90 -29.97
N ILE A 332 12.94 -15.61 -30.27
CA ILE A 332 13.95 -14.57 -30.01
C ILE A 332 13.54 -13.75 -28.78
N GLU A 333 14.50 -13.52 -27.89
CA GLU A 333 14.28 -12.64 -26.75
C GLU A 333 14.20 -11.18 -27.20
N GLY A 334 13.11 -10.50 -26.86
CA GLY A 334 12.85 -9.13 -27.27
C GLY A 334 11.90 -8.38 -26.34
N VAL A 335 11.66 -7.11 -26.62
CA VAL A 335 10.63 -6.30 -25.96
C VAL A 335 9.28 -6.62 -26.59
N GLN A 336 8.37 -7.21 -25.81
CA GLN A 336 7.03 -7.58 -26.25
C GLN A 336 6.07 -6.41 -26.08
N ALA A 337 6.08 -5.73 -24.92
CA ALA A 337 5.23 -4.58 -24.67
C ALA A 337 5.98 -3.42 -23.98
N ILE A 338 5.49 -2.20 -24.21
CA ILE A 338 6.02 -1.00 -23.56
C ILE A 338 4.86 -0.20 -22.97
N PHE A 339 4.91 0.06 -21.67
CA PHE A 339 3.96 0.90 -20.98
C PHE A 339 4.60 2.22 -20.52
N LYS A 340 3.94 3.32 -20.84
CA LYS A 340 4.34 4.67 -20.43
C LYS A 340 3.19 5.36 -19.72
N ASN A 341 3.45 5.96 -18.55
CA ASN A 341 2.48 6.78 -17.83
C ASN A 341 3.07 8.17 -17.55
N ARG A 342 2.27 9.20 -17.77
CA ARG A 342 2.53 10.55 -17.29
C ARG A 342 1.34 11.00 -16.48
N GLU A 343 1.58 11.36 -15.24
CA GLU A 343 0.52 11.71 -14.30
C GLU A 343 0.87 12.98 -13.54
N ALA A 344 -0.08 13.90 -13.48
CA ALA A 344 0.01 15.14 -12.72
C ALA A 344 -1.19 15.24 -11.79
N GLU A 345 -0.95 15.41 -10.50
CA GLU A 345 -2.00 15.60 -9.49
C GLU A 345 -1.72 16.86 -8.68
N GLY A 346 -2.78 17.63 -8.38
CA GLY A 346 -2.75 18.75 -7.46
C GLY A 346 -3.92 18.70 -6.49
N ARG A 347 -3.67 19.07 -5.24
CA ARG A 347 -4.69 19.19 -4.19
C ARG A 347 -4.46 20.41 -3.32
N LEU A 348 -5.56 21.09 -2.96
CA LEU A 348 -5.58 22.24 -2.04
C LEU A 348 -6.63 21.95 -0.96
N GLU A 349 -6.29 22.16 0.30
CA GLU A 349 -7.18 22.02 1.45
C GLU A 349 -7.17 23.30 2.28
N LEU A 350 -8.35 23.79 2.63
CA LEU A 350 -8.61 24.99 3.41
C LEU A 350 -9.39 24.59 4.66
N GLN A 351 -8.71 24.46 5.81
CA GLN A 351 -9.34 24.20 7.09
C GLN A 351 -9.77 25.52 7.70
N HIS A 352 -11.06 25.67 8.05
CA HIS A 352 -11.55 26.88 8.68
C HIS A 352 -11.22 26.92 10.18
N VAL A 353 -11.22 28.10 10.77
CA VAL A 353 -11.13 28.26 12.22
C VAL A 353 -12.32 27.61 12.90
N PRO A 354 -12.14 26.96 14.07
CA PRO A 354 -13.24 26.38 14.80
C PRO A 354 -14.35 27.38 15.11
N VAL A 355 -15.60 26.98 14.91
CA VAL A 355 -16.79 27.81 15.13
C VAL A 355 -17.62 27.22 16.28
N ASP A 356 -17.84 28.01 17.33
CA ASP A 356 -18.75 27.63 18.41
C ASP A 356 -20.20 27.75 17.93
N THR A 357 -20.93 26.64 17.98
CA THR A 357 -22.35 26.58 17.61
C THR A 357 -23.21 26.25 18.85
N PRO A 358 -24.53 26.42 18.79
CA PRO A 358 -25.41 25.99 19.89
C PRO A 358 -25.35 24.48 20.19
N PHE A 359 -24.82 23.68 19.26
CA PHE A 359 -24.73 22.22 19.36
C PHE A 359 -23.35 21.72 19.75
N GLY A 360 -22.32 22.59 19.74
CA GLY A 360 -20.94 22.25 20.01
C GLY A 360 -19.96 22.96 19.07
N ARG A 361 -18.69 22.55 19.13
CA ARG A 361 -17.60 23.15 18.35
C ARG A 361 -17.51 22.48 16.97
N LEU A 362 -17.67 23.28 15.92
CA LEU A 362 -17.58 22.84 14.52
C LEU A 362 -16.21 23.17 13.94
N THR A 363 -15.56 22.18 13.33
CA THR A 363 -14.30 22.32 12.60
C THR A 363 -14.44 21.62 11.26
N GLY A 364 -14.01 22.25 10.17
CA GLY A 364 -14.16 21.66 8.86
C GLY A 364 -13.08 22.06 7.89
N ALA A 365 -13.04 21.39 6.75
CA ALA A 365 -12.10 21.64 5.67
C ALA A 365 -12.75 21.47 4.30
N LEU A 366 -12.53 22.47 3.43
CA LEU A 366 -12.88 22.44 2.02
C LEU A 366 -11.66 22.02 1.20
N GLY A 367 -11.83 21.07 0.29
CA GLY A 367 -10.74 20.59 -0.56
C GLY A 367 -11.07 20.65 -2.05
N PHE A 368 -10.02 20.87 -2.85
CA PHE A 368 -10.02 20.83 -4.31
C PHE A 368 -8.96 19.83 -4.77
N GLN A 369 -9.27 19.02 -5.77
CA GLN A 369 -8.33 18.06 -6.37
C GLN A 369 -8.47 18.08 -7.89
N SER A 370 -7.34 18.01 -8.58
CA SER A 370 -7.27 17.86 -10.04
C SER A 370 -6.21 16.81 -10.36
N ASP A 371 -6.57 15.90 -11.26
CA ASP A 371 -5.69 14.84 -11.75
C ASP A 371 -5.75 14.77 -13.27
N ARG A 372 -4.60 14.51 -13.89
CA ARG A 372 -4.49 14.20 -15.32
C ARG A 372 -3.48 13.08 -15.52
N ARG A 373 -3.94 12.02 -16.18
CA ARG A 373 -3.13 10.85 -16.49
C ARG A 373 -3.17 10.55 -17.99
N VAL A 374 -2.01 10.21 -18.56
CA VAL A 374 -1.89 9.77 -19.95
C VAL A 374 -1.10 8.46 -19.96
N ILE A 375 -1.80 7.38 -20.27
CA ILE A 375 -1.20 6.06 -20.49
C ILE A 375 -1.01 5.90 -22.00
N ASN A 376 0.18 5.47 -22.39
CA ASN A 376 0.50 5.16 -23.77
C ASN A 376 1.27 3.84 -23.82
N THR A 377 0.70 2.87 -24.47
CA THR A 377 1.27 1.54 -24.64
C THR A 377 1.75 1.37 -26.09
N GLN A 378 2.69 0.49 -26.32
CA GLN A 378 3.28 0.23 -27.61
C GLN A 378 3.58 -1.25 -27.75
N LEU A 379 3.62 -1.76 -28.98
CA LEU A 379 3.76 -3.18 -29.32
C LEU A 379 2.52 -3.97 -28.86
N GLU A 380 2.66 -5.23 -28.52
CA GLU A 380 1.59 -6.09 -28.05
C GLU A 380 1.06 -5.58 -26.71
N SER A 381 -0.13 -5.03 -26.68
CA SER A 381 -0.70 -4.48 -25.47
C SER A 381 -2.23 -4.40 -25.56
N PHE A 382 -2.86 -4.80 -24.45
CA PHE A 382 -4.31 -4.82 -24.31
C PHE A 382 -4.96 -3.43 -24.23
N LEU A 383 -4.21 -2.35 -23.96
CA LEU A 383 -4.79 -1.03 -23.72
C LEU A 383 -4.31 0.02 -24.74
N PRO A 384 -5.18 0.57 -25.60
CA PRO A 384 -4.82 1.70 -26.45
C PRO A 384 -4.53 2.95 -25.63
N LYS A 385 -3.82 3.92 -26.26
CA LYS A 385 -3.51 5.19 -25.61
C LYS A 385 -4.77 5.80 -24.98
N THR A 386 -4.70 6.03 -23.66
CA THR A 386 -5.83 6.53 -22.87
C THR A 386 -5.44 7.80 -22.13
N GLU A 387 -6.26 8.83 -22.24
CA GLU A 387 -6.17 10.06 -21.44
C GLU A 387 -7.34 10.12 -20.46
N SER A 388 -7.05 10.35 -19.17
CA SER A 388 -8.03 10.59 -18.12
C SER A 388 -7.78 11.93 -17.43
N ARG A 389 -8.86 12.59 -17.02
CA ARG A 389 -8.84 13.81 -16.19
C ARG A 389 -9.95 13.70 -15.16
N ALA A 390 -9.61 13.98 -13.90
CA ALA A 390 -10.57 14.07 -12.82
C ALA A 390 -10.42 15.43 -12.12
N ASN A 391 -11.55 16.07 -11.80
CA ASN A 391 -11.59 17.29 -11.00
C ASN A 391 -12.64 17.14 -9.93
N ALA A 392 -12.31 17.50 -8.70
CA ALA A 392 -13.20 17.31 -7.57
C ALA A 392 -13.18 18.47 -6.58
N VAL A 393 -14.30 18.63 -5.89
CA VAL A 393 -14.44 19.41 -4.68
C VAL A 393 -14.99 18.51 -3.58
N TYR A 394 -14.49 18.68 -2.36
CA TYR A 394 -14.95 17.92 -1.20
C TYR A 394 -14.99 18.79 0.06
N LEU A 395 -15.86 18.40 0.97
CA LEU A 395 -16.06 19.07 2.26
C LEU A 395 -16.09 18.03 3.35
N PHE A 396 -15.42 18.31 4.46
CA PHE A 396 -15.50 17.58 5.71
C PHE A 396 -15.86 18.55 6.83
N GLU A 397 -16.83 18.17 7.67
CA GLU A 397 -17.25 18.90 8.85
C GLU A 397 -17.29 17.94 10.04
N GLU A 398 -16.70 18.34 11.15
CA GLU A 398 -16.68 17.64 12.41
C GLU A 398 -17.26 18.51 13.51
N LEU A 399 -18.29 17.98 14.21
CA LEU A 399 -18.95 18.63 15.31
C LEU A 399 -18.62 17.88 16.61
N GLU A 400 -17.89 18.52 17.49
CA GLU A 400 -17.71 18.06 18.87
C GLU A 400 -18.93 18.51 19.71
N LEU A 401 -19.86 17.56 19.92
CA LEU A 401 -21.08 17.81 20.69
C LEU A 401 -20.78 18.05 22.17
N ARG A 402 -19.85 17.31 22.72
CA ARG A 402 -19.31 17.38 24.06
C ARG A 402 -17.97 16.61 24.08
N PRO A 403 -17.13 16.82 25.11
CA PRO A 403 -15.89 16.05 25.24
C PRO A 403 -16.13 14.55 25.11
N GLY A 404 -15.40 13.91 24.17
CA GLY A 404 -15.52 12.48 23.89
C GLY A 404 -16.69 12.06 22.99
N THR A 405 -17.51 13.01 22.46
CA THR A 405 -18.60 12.70 21.50
C THR A 405 -18.47 13.58 20.28
N ARG A 406 -18.13 13.02 19.13
CA ARG A 406 -17.93 13.74 17.88
C ARG A 406 -18.77 13.14 16.76
N LEU A 407 -19.30 14.00 15.90
CA LEU A 407 -19.97 13.65 14.66
C LEU A 407 -19.16 14.19 13.49
N GLN A 408 -19.10 13.44 12.40
CA GLN A 408 -18.47 13.89 11.16
C GLN A 408 -19.45 13.72 10.00
N ALA A 409 -19.48 14.71 9.10
CA ALA A 409 -20.15 14.62 7.81
C ALA A 409 -19.15 14.97 6.72
N ALA A 410 -19.18 14.26 5.59
CA ALA A 410 -18.34 14.55 4.45
C ALA A 410 -19.09 14.38 3.14
N GLY A 411 -18.71 15.17 2.14
CA GLY A 411 -19.26 15.10 0.79
C GLY A 411 -18.18 15.35 -0.25
N ARG A 412 -18.32 14.70 -1.43
CA ARG A 412 -17.44 14.88 -2.59
C ARG A 412 -18.26 14.89 -3.88
N TYR A 413 -17.93 15.81 -4.75
CA TYR A 413 -18.38 15.84 -6.13
C TYR A 413 -17.18 15.82 -7.06
N GLU A 414 -17.18 14.90 -8.01
CA GLU A 414 -16.08 14.69 -8.96
C GLU A 414 -16.62 14.69 -10.38
N VAL A 415 -15.81 15.12 -11.34
CA VAL A 415 -16.11 15.06 -12.77
C VAL A 415 -14.93 14.41 -13.47
N ASP A 416 -15.20 13.26 -14.09
CA ASP A 416 -14.20 12.45 -14.80
C ASP A 416 -14.44 12.52 -16.29
N ARG A 417 -13.35 12.60 -17.05
CA ARG A 417 -13.35 12.49 -18.51
C ARG A 417 -12.25 11.51 -18.92
N LEU A 418 -12.66 10.49 -19.69
CA LEU A 418 -11.75 9.47 -20.24
C LEU A 418 -11.90 9.44 -21.75
N SER A 419 -10.80 9.41 -22.48
CA SER A 419 -10.77 9.39 -23.94
C SER A 419 -9.76 8.35 -24.43
N SER A 420 -10.21 7.50 -25.37
CA SER A 420 -9.37 6.45 -25.98
C SER A 420 -10.01 5.96 -27.29
N ILE A 421 -9.45 4.90 -27.85
CA ILE A 421 -10.06 4.09 -28.91
C ILE A 421 -10.81 2.93 -28.22
N ALA A 422 -12.10 2.83 -28.47
CA ALA A 422 -12.93 1.72 -28.02
C ALA A 422 -13.11 0.69 -29.15
N ALA A 423 -13.30 -0.57 -28.79
CA ALA A 423 -13.68 -1.62 -29.72
C ALA A 423 -15.13 -2.08 -29.47
N GLN A 424 -15.85 -2.40 -30.52
CA GLN A 424 -17.19 -2.93 -30.43
C GLN A 424 -17.16 -4.44 -30.67
N PHE A 425 -17.20 -5.18 -29.55
CA PHE A 425 -17.23 -6.65 -29.57
C PHE A 425 -18.64 -7.19 -29.76
N PRO A 426 -18.81 -8.39 -30.35
CA PRO A 426 -20.08 -9.13 -30.36
C PRO A 426 -20.61 -9.38 -28.94
N ALA A 427 -21.89 -9.60 -28.78
CA ALA A 427 -22.52 -9.81 -27.47
C ALA A 427 -22.04 -11.10 -26.76
N ASP A 428 -21.68 -12.10 -27.51
CA ASP A 428 -21.13 -13.40 -27.03
C ASP A 428 -19.59 -13.38 -26.93
N TYR A 429 -18.96 -12.27 -27.35
CA TYR A 429 -17.50 -12.10 -27.37
C TYR A 429 -16.75 -13.13 -28.19
N ALA A 430 -17.44 -13.80 -29.09
CA ALA A 430 -16.85 -14.66 -30.12
C ALA A 430 -16.76 -13.91 -31.46
N PRO A 431 -15.75 -14.18 -32.29
CA PRO A 431 -15.63 -13.51 -33.59
C PRO A 431 -16.78 -13.90 -34.51
N VAL A 432 -17.22 -12.93 -35.33
CA VAL A 432 -18.11 -13.17 -36.45
C VAL A 432 -17.27 -13.24 -37.71
N ASP A 433 -17.25 -14.40 -38.35
CA ASP A 433 -16.48 -14.69 -39.57
C ASP A 433 -14.96 -14.40 -39.45
N GLY A 434 -14.40 -14.51 -38.24
CA GLY A 434 -12.98 -14.30 -37.97
C GLY A 434 -12.48 -12.86 -38.12
N GLN A 435 -13.37 -11.88 -37.97
CA GLN A 435 -13.05 -10.46 -38.12
C GLN A 435 -12.77 -9.78 -36.78
N ASP A 436 -11.80 -8.87 -36.77
CA ASP A 436 -11.54 -7.98 -35.64
C ASP A 436 -12.71 -7.02 -35.38
N PRO A 437 -12.92 -6.62 -34.12
CA PRO A 437 -13.98 -5.69 -33.75
C PRO A 437 -13.75 -4.31 -34.37
N PHE A 438 -14.84 -3.63 -34.71
CA PHE A 438 -14.77 -2.26 -35.19
C PHE A 438 -14.25 -1.31 -34.10
N GLN A 439 -13.22 -0.56 -34.46
CA GLN A 439 -12.57 0.41 -33.55
C GLN A 439 -13.03 1.83 -33.84
N TYR A 440 -13.28 2.63 -32.79
CA TYR A 440 -13.71 4.02 -32.90
C TYR A 440 -13.26 4.88 -31.74
N ALA A 441 -13.03 6.17 -31.98
CA ALA A 441 -12.68 7.12 -30.93
C ALA A 441 -13.86 7.31 -29.97
N ARG A 442 -13.64 7.15 -28.68
CA ARG A 442 -14.66 7.28 -27.64
C ARG A 442 -14.19 8.20 -26.52
N THR A 443 -15.09 9.07 -26.09
CA THR A 443 -14.94 9.85 -24.85
C THR A 443 -16.09 9.53 -23.92
N ARG A 444 -15.77 9.16 -22.69
CA ARG A 444 -16.75 8.94 -21.62
C ARG A 444 -16.61 10.04 -20.55
N ARG A 445 -17.75 10.42 -19.98
CA ARG A 445 -17.80 11.39 -18.87
C ARG A 445 -18.65 10.82 -17.77
N PHE A 446 -18.14 10.96 -16.53
CA PHE A 446 -18.83 10.53 -15.32
C PHE A 446 -18.83 11.69 -14.32
N ALA A 447 -19.82 11.69 -13.42
CA ALA A 447 -19.92 12.64 -12.32
C ALA A 447 -20.23 11.87 -11.03
N PRO A 448 -19.20 11.24 -10.40
CA PRO A 448 -19.36 10.58 -9.12
C PRO A 448 -19.74 11.56 -8.01
N LYS A 449 -20.66 11.13 -7.15
CA LYS A 449 -21.09 11.85 -5.95
C LYS A 449 -20.94 10.93 -4.75
N SER A 450 -20.30 11.40 -3.69
CA SER A 450 -20.07 10.59 -2.51
C SER A 450 -20.39 11.39 -1.26
N ALA A 451 -20.92 10.73 -0.24
CA ALA A 451 -21.23 11.33 1.05
C ALA A 451 -21.02 10.31 2.18
N SER A 452 -20.74 10.81 3.37
CA SER A 452 -20.64 9.99 4.57
C SER A 452 -21.09 10.74 5.80
N ILE A 453 -21.51 9.98 6.81
CA ILE A 453 -21.76 10.44 8.16
C ILE A 453 -21.15 9.45 9.14
N GLY A 454 -20.52 9.96 10.19
CA GLY A 454 -19.89 9.17 11.23
C GLY A 454 -20.15 9.72 12.62
N ALA A 455 -20.13 8.83 13.60
CA ALA A 455 -20.14 9.16 15.02
C ALA A 455 -18.94 8.48 15.68
N LEU A 456 -18.29 9.17 16.60
CA LEU A 456 -17.21 8.66 17.41
C LEU A 456 -17.48 9.00 18.87
N GLN A 457 -17.33 8.00 19.74
CA GLN A 457 -17.67 8.09 21.16
C GLN A 457 -16.56 7.48 22.01
N ASP A 458 -16.00 8.28 22.91
CA ASP A 458 -15.15 7.78 23.97
C ASP A 458 -15.99 7.01 24.99
N LEU A 459 -15.52 5.82 25.35
CA LEU A 459 -16.16 4.91 26.29
C LEU A 459 -15.28 4.73 27.55
N PRO A 460 -15.83 4.21 28.65
CA PRO A 460 -15.03 3.88 29.83
C PRO A 460 -13.84 2.97 29.51
N PHE A 461 -12.81 3.04 30.35
CA PHE A 461 -11.59 2.21 30.28
C PHE A 461 -10.72 2.46 29.04
N GLY A 462 -10.79 3.64 28.42
CA GLY A 462 -9.97 4.00 27.25
C GLY A 462 -10.42 3.35 25.93
N PHE A 463 -11.63 2.79 25.88
CA PHE A 463 -12.22 2.36 24.63
C PHE A 463 -12.78 3.54 23.84
N VAL A 464 -12.73 3.42 22.52
CA VAL A 464 -13.37 4.36 21.58
C VAL A 464 -14.20 3.56 20.60
N ALA A 465 -15.47 3.91 20.46
CA ALA A 465 -16.36 3.32 19.47
C ALA A 465 -16.62 4.28 18.31
N SER A 466 -16.71 3.76 17.08
CA SER A 466 -17.15 4.53 15.92
C SER A 466 -18.21 3.78 15.13
N LEU A 467 -19.16 4.55 14.56
CA LEU A 467 -20.19 4.07 13.65
C LEU A 467 -20.23 4.99 12.43
N ASN A 468 -20.08 4.43 11.23
CA ASN A 468 -20.01 5.16 9.98
C ASN A 468 -21.02 4.62 8.98
N GLY A 469 -21.67 5.52 8.23
CA GLY A 469 -22.44 5.23 7.04
C GLY A 469 -21.88 5.99 5.85
N SER A 470 -21.72 5.35 4.70
CA SER A 470 -21.24 6.02 3.50
C SER A 470 -21.97 5.57 2.23
N TYR A 471 -22.07 6.50 1.30
CA TYR A 471 -22.47 6.32 -0.08
C TYR A 471 -21.35 6.83 -0.96
N VAL A 472 -20.74 5.96 -1.76
CA VAL A 472 -19.63 6.29 -2.64
C VAL A 472 -19.93 5.85 -4.07
N GLU A 473 -19.71 6.73 -5.04
CA GLU A 473 -19.78 6.41 -6.47
C GLU A 473 -18.36 6.43 -7.07
N ARG A 474 -18.10 5.53 -8.02
CA ARG A 474 -16.87 5.46 -8.81
C ARG A 474 -17.20 5.39 -10.30
N GLY A 475 -16.51 6.20 -11.14
CA GLY A 475 -16.48 6.00 -12.58
C GLY A 475 -15.65 4.77 -12.97
N PRO A 476 -15.97 4.09 -14.09
CA PRO A 476 -15.07 3.10 -14.68
C PRO A 476 -13.72 3.73 -15.05
N THR A 477 -12.64 2.93 -14.98
CA THR A 477 -11.31 3.32 -15.43
C THR A 477 -11.12 3.15 -16.93
N GLY A 478 -10.00 3.65 -17.47
CA GLY A 478 -9.68 3.53 -18.89
C GLY A 478 -9.56 2.09 -19.37
N TYR A 479 -8.91 1.23 -18.59
CA TYR A 479 -8.78 -0.18 -18.98
C TYR A 479 -10.11 -0.96 -18.85
N GLU A 480 -10.95 -0.66 -17.86
CA GLU A 480 -12.29 -1.27 -17.75
C GLU A 480 -13.18 -0.92 -18.96
N LEU A 481 -12.96 0.25 -19.60
CA LEU A 481 -13.72 0.72 -20.74
C LEU A 481 -13.14 0.32 -22.10
N PHE A 482 -11.80 0.26 -22.23
CA PHE A 482 -11.13 0.33 -23.53
C PHE A 482 -10.12 -0.78 -23.80
N SER A 483 -9.95 -1.76 -22.91
CA SER A 483 -9.08 -2.92 -23.16
C SER A 483 -9.54 -3.69 -24.40
N GLN A 484 -8.60 -4.18 -25.22
CA GLN A 484 -8.90 -4.84 -26.49
C GLN A 484 -7.67 -5.62 -27.03
N GLY A 485 -7.16 -6.57 -26.28
CA GLY A 485 -5.99 -7.33 -26.75
C GLY A 485 -5.33 -8.21 -25.70
N PRO A 486 -4.20 -8.82 -26.07
CA PRO A 486 -3.43 -9.70 -25.22
C PRO A 486 -2.74 -8.92 -24.09
N HIS A 487 -2.55 -9.61 -22.99
CA HIS A 487 -1.76 -9.22 -21.85
C HIS A 487 -0.88 -10.42 -21.44
N ASP A 488 0.24 -10.55 -22.12
CA ASP A 488 1.08 -11.76 -22.12
C ASP A 488 1.57 -12.11 -20.72
N ALA A 489 2.03 -11.11 -19.96
CA ALA A 489 2.49 -11.34 -18.59
C ALA A 489 1.41 -11.97 -17.70
N THR A 490 0.11 -11.79 -18.01
CA THR A 490 -1.01 -12.39 -17.28
C THR A 490 -1.64 -13.59 -17.97
N ALA A 491 -1.23 -13.92 -19.19
CA ALA A 491 -1.84 -14.90 -20.07
C ALA A 491 -3.38 -14.70 -20.17
N THR A 492 -3.76 -13.44 -20.46
CA THR A 492 -5.17 -13.04 -20.61
C THR A 492 -5.38 -12.20 -21.87
N PHE A 493 -6.51 -12.39 -22.52
CA PHE A 493 -7.01 -11.48 -23.55
C PHE A 493 -8.10 -10.62 -22.94
N GLU A 494 -7.82 -9.32 -22.79
CA GLU A 494 -8.69 -8.42 -22.02
C GLU A 494 -9.62 -7.61 -22.95
N ILE A 495 -10.92 -7.66 -22.65
CA ILE A 495 -11.97 -6.94 -23.40
C ILE A 495 -12.66 -5.97 -22.45
N GLY A 496 -12.47 -4.67 -22.69
CA GLY A 496 -13.15 -3.58 -22.02
C GLY A 496 -14.61 -3.44 -22.48
N ASN A 497 -15.41 -2.79 -21.65
CA ASN A 497 -16.79 -2.49 -22.00
C ASN A 497 -17.02 -0.97 -22.00
N PRO A 498 -17.11 -0.32 -23.19
CA PRO A 498 -17.24 1.12 -23.28
C PRO A 498 -18.60 1.66 -22.77
N ASP A 499 -19.56 0.79 -22.46
CA ASP A 499 -20.89 1.17 -21.98
C ASP A 499 -21.09 0.99 -20.46
N LEU A 500 -20.06 0.62 -19.73
CA LEU A 500 -20.09 0.55 -18.26
C LEU A 500 -20.58 1.85 -17.64
N LYS A 501 -21.34 1.70 -16.54
CA LYS A 501 -21.89 2.81 -15.75
C LYS A 501 -21.11 2.97 -14.44
N LYS A 502 -21.38 4.05 -13.71
CA LYS A 502 -20.81 4.25 -12.38
C LYS A 502 -21.15 3.08 -11.46
N GLU A 503 -20.14 2.61 -10.74
CA GLU A 503 -20.28 1.71 -9.60
C GLU A 503 -20.69 2.51 -8.37
N ARG A 504 -21.53 1.95 -7.50
CA ARG A 504 -22.04 2.59 -6.28
C ARG A 504 -21.92 1.64 -5.10
N ALA A 505 -21.32 2.11 -4.01
CA ALA A 505 -21.24 1.37 -2.74
C ALA A 505 -22.04 2.10 -1.66
N ARG A 506 -22.81 1.32 -0.87
CA ARG A 506 -23.43 1.77 0.39
C ARG A 506 -22.86 0.92 1.51
N THR A 507 -22.15 1.56 2.43
CA THR A 507 -21.42 0.87 3.49
C THR A 507 -21.93 1.33 4.85
N VAL A 508 -22.09 0.38 5.77
CA VAL A 508 -22.19 0.62 7.20
C VAL A 508 -21.04 -0.09 7.88
N GLU A 509 -20.35 0.61 8.78
CA GLU A 509 -19.18 0.11 9.47
C GLU A 509 -19.20 0.52 10.94
N ALA A 510 -18.91 -0.42 11.83
CA ALA A 510 -18.79 -0.19 13.27
C ALA A 510 -17.44 -0.69 13.78
N SER A 511 -16.78 0.11 14.63
CA SER A 511 -15.47 -0.25 15.22
C SER A 511 -15.46 -0.01 16.71
N ILE A 512 -14.68 -0.81 17.43
CA ILE A 512 -14.29 -0.56 18.82
C ILE A 512 -12.76 -0.69 18.92
N ARG A 513 -12.12 0.31 19.55
CA ARG A 513 -10.66 0.43 19.58
C ARG A 513 -10.18 0.80 20.97
N ARG A 514 -8.97 0.38 21.31
CA ARG A 514 -8.25 0.77 22.52
C ARG A 514 -6.74 0.77 22.26
N ALA A 515 -6.09 1.91 22.49
CA ALA A 515 -4.65 2.06 22.27
C ALA A 515 -3.82 1.92 23.55
N GLU A 516 -4.38 2.26 24.70
CA GLU A 516 -3.66 2.39 25.96
C GLU A 516 -3.90 1.23 26.92
N GLY A 517 -2.97 1.07 27.89
CA GLY A 517 -3.01 0.07 28.93
C GLY A 517 -2.60 -1.33 28.47
N PRO A 518 -2.85 -2.36 29.28
CA PRO A 518 -2.40 -3.72 29.00
C PRO A 518 -3.13 -4.37 27.81
N LEU A 519 -4.37 -3.97 27.52
CA LEU A 519 -5.14 -4.43 26.37
C LEU A 519 -5.11 -3.36 25.27
N ARG A 520 -4.56 -3.69 24.11
CA ARG A 520 -4.68 -2.92 22.86
C ARG A 520 -5.55 -3.71 21.90
N LEU A 521 -6.54 -3.06 21.31
CA LEU A 521 -7.54 -3.71 20.48
C LEU A 521 -7.96 -2.80 19.32
N ASP A 522 -8.08 -3.38 18.12
CA ASP A 522 -8.81 -2.82 16.98
C ASP A 522 -9.74 -3.90 16.44
N ALA A 523 -11.06 -3.66 16.51
CA ALA A 523 -12.07 -4.56 16.02
C ALA A 523 -13.09 -3.79 15.18
N THR A 524 -13.32 -4.23 13.96
CA THR A 524 -14.20 -3.59 12.97
C THR A 524 -15.07 -4.63 12.30
N GLY A 525 -16.37 -4.34 12.18
CA GLY A 525 -17.31 -5.08 11.35
C GLY A 525 -17.93 -4.17 10.28
N TYR A 526 -18.17 -4.70 9.08
CA TYR A 526 -18.69 -3.92 7.96
C TYR A 526 -19.66 -4.70 7.08
N TYR A 527 -20.55 -3.95 6.43
CA TYR A 527 -21.46 -4.45 5.41
C TYR A 527 -21.54 -3.42 4.26
N THR A 528 -21.32 -3.88 3.04
CA THR A 528 -21.33 -3.04 1.83
C THR A 528 -22.23 -3.65 0.76
N ARG A 529 -23.16 -2.85 0.25
CA ARG A 529 -23.98 -3.18 -0.89
C ARG A 529 -23.52 -2.43 -2.12
N TYR A 530 -23.06 -3.16 -3.15
CA TYR A 530 -22.70 -2.60 -4.46
C TYR A 530 -23.87 -2.67 -5.43
N THR A 531 -24.04 -1.58 -6.18
CA THR A 531 -24.88 -1.55 -7.38
C THR A 531 -23.99 -1.32 -8.60
N GLY A 532 -23.98 -2.28 -9.52
CA GLY A 532 -23.14 -2.23 -10.69
C GLY A 532 -21.65 -2.39 -10.38
N PHE A 533 -21.28 -3.34 -9.50
CA PHE A 533 -19.92 -3.73 -9.23
C PHE A 533 -19.24 -4.19 -10.52
N ILE A 534 -18.13 -3.54 -10.90
CA ILE A 534 -17.38 -3.86 -12.12
C ILE A 534 -16.38 -4.97 -11.78
N TYR A 535 -16.34 -6.01 -12.59
CA TYR A 535 -15.43 -7.15 -12.38
C TYR A 535 -14.92 -7.74 -13.68
N ARG A 536 -13.80 -8.42 -13.62
CA ARG A 536 -13.26 -9.24 -14.68
C ARG A 536 -13.98 -10.57 -14.70
N ASN A 537 -14.72 -10.83 -15.78
CA ASN A 537 -15.46 -12.07 -15.99
C ASN A 537 -14.70 -12.96 -16.97
N PHE A 538 -14.28 -14.13 -16.54
CA PHE A 538 -13.78 -15.15 -17.43
C PHE A 538 -14.94 -15.74 -18.24
N THR A 539 -14.82 -15.73 -19.57
CA THR A 539 -15.87 -16.23 -20.46
C THR A 539 -15.82 -17.75 -20.65
N GLY A 540 -14.67 -18.38 -20.33
CA GLY A 540 -14.39 -19.78 -20.66
C GLY A 540 -13.83 -19.96 -22.07
N LEU A 541 -13.72 -18.89 -22.85
CA LEU A 541 -13.03 -18.88 -24.15
C LEU A 541 -11.52 -18.58 -23.94
N ALA A 542 -10.72 -18.95 -24.93
CA ALA A 542 -9.33 -18.53 -25.05
C ALA A 542 -9.13 -17.86 -26.42
N CYS A 543 -8.16 -16.97 -26.47
CA CYS A 543 -7.70 -16.27 -27.67
C CYS A 543 -6.18 -16.46 -27.77
N ASP A 544 -5.60 -16.25 -28.93
CA ASP A 544 -4.18 -16.02 -29.10
C ASP A 544 -3.97 -14.48 -29.07
N ASP A 545 -3.18 -13.86 -29.94
CA ASP A 545 -2.88 -12.44 -29.87
C ASP A 545 -3.93 -11.52 -30.50
N ASP A 546 -4.86 -12.05 -31.25
CA ASP A 546 -5.92 -11.28 -31.91
C ASP A 546 -7.33 -11.73 -31.51
N PHE A 547 -8.33 -10.87 -31.77
CA PHE A 547 -9.70 -11.21 -31.49
C PHE A 547 -10.24 -12.32 -32.41
N ALA A 548 -9.73 -12.43 -33.62
CA ALA A 548 -10.18 -13.45 -34.57
C ALA A 548 -9.88 -14.88 -34.12
N SER A 549 -8.87 -15.04 -33.28
CA SER A 549 -8.51 -16.33 -32.65
C SER A 549 -9.41 -16.73 -31.47
N CYS A 550 -10.23 -15.82 -30.93
CA CYS A 550 -11.07 -16.08 -29.77
C CYS A 550 -12.05 -17.23 -29.98
N GLY A 551 -12.06 -18.19 -29.06
CA GLY A 551 -12.87 -19.43 -29.14
C GLY A 551 -12.15 -20.60 -29.82
N SER A 552 -11.07 -20.36 -30.57
CA SER A 552 -10.18 -21.37 -31.14
C SER A 552 -8.73 -21.28 -30.65
N GLY A 553 -8.36 -20.13 -30.07
CA GLY A 553 -7.05 -19.89 -29.46
C GLY A 553 -6.85 -20.70 -28.17
N THR A 554 -5.62 -20.81 -27.72
CA THR A 554 -5.22 -21.63 -26.57
C THR A 554 -4.32 -20.90 -25.58
N GLU A 555 -3.80 -19.72 -25.90
CA GLU A 555 -2.74 -19.03 -25.15
C GLU A 555 -3.28 -18.17 -24.03
N ASN A 556 -4.22 -17.29 -24.36
CA ASN A 556 -4.71 -16.23 -23.47
C ASN A 556 -6.18 -16.49 -23.06
N ARG A 557 -6.44 -16.63 -21.76
CA ARG A 557 -7.81 -16.74 -21.24
C ARG A 557 -8.58 -15.45 -21.48
N GLN A 558 -9.74 -15.54 -22.11
CA GLN A 558 -10.55 -14.34 -22.40
C GLN A 558 -11.21 -13.79 -21.13
N ILE A 559 -11.00 -12.50 -20.88
CA ILE A 559 -11.62 -11.72 -19.81
C ILE A 559 -12.44 -10.60 -20.40
N VAL A 560 -13.65 -10.41 -19.88
CA VAL A 560 -14.56 -9.32 -20.25
C VAL A 560 -14.93 -8.51 -19.02
N TYR A 561 -14.84 -7.17 -19.08
CA TYR A 561 -15.29 -6.29 -18.02
C TYR A 561 -16.82 -6.18 -18.02
N GLN A 562 -17.44 -6.60 -16.93
CA GLN A 562 -18.89 -6.63 -16.74
C GLN A 562 -19.31 -5.95 -15.43
N GLN A 563 -20.60 -5.67 -15.29
CA GLN A 563 -21.19 -5.10 -14.08
C GLN A 563 -22.30 -5.97 -13.53
N GLN A 564 -22.27 -6.22 -12.22
CA GLN A 564 -23.33 -6.93 -11.50
C GLN A 564 -23.46 -6.37 -10.08
N ASN A 565 -24.65 -6.44 -9.48
CA ASN A 565 -24.81 -6.07 -8.09
C ASN A 565 -24.17 -7.12 -7.18
N ALA A 566 -23.53 -6.66 -6.10
CA ALA A 566 -22.84 -7.53 -5.16
C ALA A 566 -23.00 -7.07 -3.73
N THR A 567 -22.88 -8.01 -2.79
CA THR A 567 -22.87 -7.76 -1.35
C THR A 567 -21.55 -8.24 -0.76
N PHE A 568 -20.90 -7.37 0.02
CA PHE A 568 -19.68 -7.67 0.76
C PHE A 568 -19.93 -7.46 2.25
N TYR A 569 -19.46 -8.39 3.09
CA TYR A 569 -19.46 -8.21 4.53
C TYR A 569 -18.29 -8.95 5.17
N GLY A 570 -17.88 -8.47 6.33
CA GLY A 570 -16.74 -9.07 7.02
C GLY A 570 -16.45 -8.45 8.37
N ALA A 571 -15.41 -8.98 9.00
CA ALA A 571 -14.86 -8.46 10.24
C ALA A 571 -13.35 -8.54 10.25
N GLU A 572 -12.73 -7.63 10.97
CA GLU A 572 -11.29 -7.47 11.16
C GLU A 572 -11.04 -7.25 12.64
N ILE A 573 -10.23 -8.09 13.26
CA ILE A 573 -9.93 -8.01 14.70
C ILE A 573 -8.46 -8.26 14.89
N ILE A 574 -7.79 -7.40 15.64
CA ILE A 574 -6.43 -7.60 16.12
C ILE A 574 -6.30 -7.06 17.53
N GLY A 575 -5.61 -7.80 18.39
CA GLY A 575 -5.40 -7.40 19.78
C GLY A 575 -4.10 -7.92 20.36
N GLN A 576 -3.59 -7.18 21.34
CA GLN A 576 -2.48 -7.56 22.21
C GLN A 576 -2.88 -7.39 23.67
N TYR A 577 -2.44 -8.30 24.54
CA TYR A 577 -2.64 -8.22 25.97
C TYR A 577 -1.33 -8.49 26.71
N ASP A 578 -0.85 -7.49 27.49
CA ASP A 578 0.32 -7.60 28.34
C ASP A 578 -0.06 -8.41 29.59
N LEU A 579 0.46 -9.64 29.71
CA LEU A 579 0.15 -10.58 30.79
C LEU A 579 1.00 -10.37 32.01
N LEU A 580 2.30 -10.20 31.82
CA LEU A 580 3.30 -10.19 32.90
C LEU A 580 4.29 -9.06 32.70
N PRO A 581 4.60 -8.25 33.72
CA PRO A 581 5.73 -7.33 33.67
C PRO A 581 7.07 -8.13 33.67
N VAL A 582 7.99 -7.72 32.84
CA VAL A 582 9.35 -8.30 32.72
C VAL A 582 10.35 -7.18 32.53
N GLY A 583 11.28 -6.98 33.46
CA GLY A 583 12.23 -5.88 33.40
C GLY A 583 11.54 -4.52 33.29
N ASP A 584 11.92 -3.74 32.29
CA ASP A 584 11.31 -2.45 31.94
C ASP A 584 10.09 -2.60 30.97
N GLY A 585 9.68 -3.83 30.66
CA GLY A 585 8.64 -4.13 29.66
C GLY A 585 7.68 -5.22 30.06
N PHE A 586 7.27 -6.05 29.11
CA PHE A 586 6.15 -6.98 29.26
C PHE A 586 6.35 -8.27 28.46
N ALA A 587 5.80 -9.37 28.97
CA ALA A 587 5.46 -10.54 28.19
C ALA A 587 3.92 -10.58 27.99
N GLY A 588 3.48 -10.94 26.81
CA GLY A 588 2.06 -10.91 26.48
C GLY A 588 1.66 -11.87 25.38
N VAL A 589 0.39 -11.81 25.05
CA VAL A 589 -0.27 -12.58 23.99
C VAL A 589 -0.85 -11.66 22.93
N GLU A 590 -0.94 -12.16 21.71
CA GLU A 590 -1.61 -11.48 20.60
C GLU A 590 -2.55 -12.42 19.88
N ALA A 591 -3.59 -11.85 19.29
CA ALA A 591 -4.54 -12.58 18.46
C ALA A 591 -5.02 -11.70 17.31
N GLN A 592 -5.34 -12.34 16.19
CA GLN A 592 -5.97 -11.69 15.05
C GLN A 592 -6.97 -12.62 14.37
N PHE A 593 -7.99 -12.01 13.77
CA PHE A 593 -8.98 -12.70 12.97
C PHE A 593 -9.50 -11.79 11.88
N ASP A 594 -9.67 -12.31 10.68
CA ASP A 594 -10.36 -11.60 9.62
C ASP A 594 -11.09 -12.53 8.68
N PHE A 595 -12.18 -12.00 8.14
CA PHE A 595 -12.89 -12.64 7.03
C PHE A 595 -13.58 -11.60 6.16
N VAL A 596 -13.75 -11.94 4.90
CA VAL A 596 -14.62 -11.26 3.95
C VAL A 596 -15.45 -12.26 3.18
N ARG A 597 -16.71 -11.95 2.96
CA ARG A 597 -17.62 -12.68 2.10
C ARG A 597 -18.16 -11.74 1.03
N ALA A 598 -18.14 -12.19 -0.23
CA ALA A 598 -18.63 -11.39 -1.34
C ALA A 598 -19.42 -12.27 -2.31
N GLN A 599 -20.66 -11.85 -2.59
CA GLN A 599 -21.57 -12.58 -3.48
C GLN A 599 -22.32 -11.63 -4.40
N PHE A 600 -22.56 -12.09 -5.62
CA PHE A 600 -23.46 -11.43 -6.56
C PHE A 600 -24.93 -11.73 -6.24
N ASP A 601 -25.87 -10.92 -6.78
CA ASP A 601 -27.31 -11.10 -6.55
C ASP A 601 -27.88 -12.41 -7.13
N ASN A 602 -27.20 -12.99 -8.11
CA ASN A 602 -27.54 -14.29 -8.66
C ASN A 602 -27.07 -15.47 -7.81
N GLY A 603 -26.44 -15.21 -6.64
CA GLY A 603 -25.93 -16.21 -5.71
C GLY A 603 -24.53 -16.73 -6.05
N THR A 604 -23.91 -16.33 -7.15
CA THR A 604 -22.51 -16.70 -7.44
C THR A 604 -21.54 -15.88 -6.62
N ASN A 605 -20.33 -16.40 -6.40
CA ASN A 605 -19.32 -15.69 -5.64
C ASN A 605 -18.59 -14.63 -6.51
N VAL A 606 -18.14 -13.56 -5.87
CA VAL A 606 -17.21 -12.59 -6.47
C VAL A 606 -15.83 -13.25 -6.54
N PRO A 607 -15.08 -13.08 -7.65
CA PRO A 607 -13.77 -13.72 -7.80
C PRO A 607 -12.71 -13.13 -6.85
N ARG A 608 -11.70 -13.96 -6.51
CA ARG A 608 -10.48 -13.60 -5.80
C ARG A 608 -10.71 -12.98 -4.41
N ILE A 609 -11.65 -13.55 -3.67
CA ILE A 609 -11.88 -13.20 -2.27
C ILE A 609 -10.88 -13.97 -1.39
N PRO A 610 -10.23 -13.30 -0.40
CA PRO A 610 -9.29 -13.98 0.50
C PRO A 610 -10.01 -14.97 1.42
N PRO A 611 -9.29 -16.01 1.94
CA PRO A 611 -9.83 -16.96 2.91
C PRO A 611 -10.06 -16.28 4.27
N TYR A 612 -10.77 -16.97 5.16
CA TYR A 612 -10.77 -16.63 6.57
C TYR A 612 -9.38 -16.88 7.16
N ARG A 613 -8.93 -15.99 8.06
CA ARG A 613 -7.64 -16.16 8.73
C ARG A 613 -7.79 -15.98 10.23
N LEU A 614 -7.12 -16.85 10.98
CA LEU A 614 -7.02 -16.81 12.44
C LEU A 614 -5.56 -16.85 12.83
N GLY A 615 -5.10 -15.94 13.63
CA GLY A 615 -3.72 -15.91 14.11
C GLY A 615 -3.64 -15.72 15.61
N GLY A 616 -2.54 -16.16 16.20
CA GLY A 616 -2.24 -15.95 17.60
C GLY A 616 -0.77 -16.16 17.91
N GLY A 617 -0.31 -15.58 19.00
CA GLY A 617 1.09 -15.65 19.36
C GLY A 617 1.40 -15.14 20.75
N VAL A 618 2.69 -15.21 21.08
CA VAL A 618 3.25 -14.68 22.31
C VAL A 618 4.38 -13.72 21.99
N TYR A 619 4.56 -12.72 22.83
CA TYR A 619 5.65 -11.77 22.68
C TYR A 619 6.28 -11.43 24.04
N LEU A 620 7.56 -11.06 23.99
CA LEU A 620 8.34 -10.48 25.06
C LEU A 620 8.96 -9.18 24.57
N ARG A 621 8.84 -8.12 25.35
CA ARG A 621 9.54 -6.86 25.17
C ARG A 621 10.10 -6.42 26.49
N ALA A 622 11.41 -6.41 26.67
CA ALA A 622 12.05 -5.99 27.90
C ALA A 622 13.55 -5.70 27.68
N ASP A 623 14.07 -4.69 28.35
CA ASP A 623 15.52 -4.40 28.43
C ASP A 623 16.21 -4.34 27.04
N GLY A 624 15.51 -3.75 26.06
CA GLY A 624 15.95 -3.67 24.67
C GLY A 624 15.71 -4.94 23.84
N TRP A 625 15.32 -6.05 24.45
CA TRP A 625 14.95 -7.28 23.75
C TRP A 625 13.50 -7.23 23.24
N PHE A 626 13.32 -7.74 22.04
CA PHE A 626 12.02 -8.09 21.51
C PHE A 626 12.05 -9.53 20.97
N ALA A 627 11.17 -10.37 21.48
CA ALA A 627 10.96 -11.72 20.97
C ALA A 627 9.48 -11.95 20.68
N ARG A 628 9.16 -12.64 19.59
CA ARG A 628 7.78 -12.93 19.17
C ARG A 628 7.74 -14.28 18.49
N VAL A 629 6.69 -15.05 18.77
CA VAL A 629 6.35 -16.25 18.00
C VAL A 629 4.84 -16.18 17.73
N ASN A 630 4.46 -16.27 16.48
CA ASN A 630 3.06 -16.29 16.09
C ASN A 630 2.78 -17.25 14.95
N LEU A 631 1.56 -17.82 14.96
CA LEU A 631 1.01 -18.68 13.93
C LEU A 631 -0.18 -17.99 13.27
N LEU A 632 -0.19 -17.93 11.95
CA LEU A 632 -1.34 -17.50 11.15
C LEU A 632 -1.86 -18.69 10.37
N HIS A 633 -3.08 -19.13 10.69
CA HIS A 633 -3.82 -20.13 9.94
C HIS A 633 -4.76 -19.48 8.93
N ALA A 634 -4.60 -19.80 7.66
CA ALA A 634 -5.56 -19.48 6.60
C ALA A 634 -6.38 -20.72 6.28
N PHE A 635 -7.70 -20.60 6.33
CA PHE A 635 -8.62 -21.70 6.05
C PHE A 635 -8.70 -22.00 4.55
N ASP A 636 -9.14 -23.21 4.21
CA ASP A 636 -9.43 -23.58 2.82
C ASP A 636 -10.43 -22.58 2.20
N HIS A 637 -10.11 -22.10 1.00
CA HIS A 637 -11.01 -21.25 0.24
C HIS A 637 -11.77 -22.05 -0.82
N GLN A 638 -13.02 -22.42 -0.49
CA GLN A 638 -13.91 -23.19 -1.35
C GLN A 638 -14.97 -22.33 -2.07
N ALA A 639 -15.13 -21.07 -1.64
CA ALA A 639 -16.17 -20.17 -2.15
C ALA A 639 -15.70 -19.41 -3.40
N THR A 640 -15.34 -20.15 -4.43
CA THR A 640 -14.76 -19.65 -5.68
C THR A 640 -15.82 -19.11 -6.64
N ALA A 641 -15.42 -18.23 -7.53
CA ALA A 641 -16.20 -17.77 -8.65
C ALA A 641 -16.20 -18.79 -9.81
N LEU A 642 -16.94 -18.52 -10.87
CA LEU A 642 -16.93 -19.33 -12.08
C LEU A 642 -15.51 -19.35 -12.69
N PHE A 643 -15.03 -20.53 -13.08
CA PHE A 643 -13.68 -20.77 -13.62
C PHE A 643 -12.52 -20.47 -12.64
N GLU A 644 -12.81 -20.32 -11.36
CA GLU A 644 -11.82 -20.20 -10.30
C GLU A 644 -11.68 -21.53 -9.54
N THR A 645 -10.45 -21.97 -9.29
CA THR A 645 -10.17 -23.21 -8.55
C THR A 645 -10.18 -22.97 -7.03
N PRO A 646 -10.54 -23.94 -6.19
CA PRO A 646 -10.35 -23.87 -4.75
C PRO A 646 -8.87 -23.68 -4.38
N THR A 647 -8.62 -23.07 -3.22
CA THR A 647 -7.26 -22.88 -2.71
C THR A 647 -7.15 -23.56 -1.33
N PRO A 648 -6.18 -24.46 -1.13
CA PRO A 648 -5.95 -25.09 0.16
C PRO A 648 -5.54 -24.04 1.22
N GLY A 649 -5.91 -24.31 2.48
CA GLY A 649 -5.44 -23.54 3.62
C GLY A 649 -3.97 -23.80 3.92
N TYR A 650 -3.40 -22.98 4.81
CA TYR A 650 -2.00 -23.09 5.22
C TYR A 650 -1.77 -22.60 6.65
N ASP A 651 -0.65 -23.02 7.23
CA ASP A 651 -0.14 -22.55 8.50
C ASP A 651 1.19 -21.80 8.30
N ASP A 652 1.22 -20.51 8.63
CA ASP A 652 2.44 -19.70 8.55
C ASP A 652 2.96 -19.41 9.97
N LEU A 653 3.94 -20.22 10.42
CA LEU A 653 4.63 -20.02 11.68
C LEU A 653 5.78 -19.03 11.48
N ARG A 654 5.81 -18.00 12.36
CA ARG A 654 6.82 -16.94 12.36
C ARG A 654 7.45 -16.80 13.74
N ALA A 655 8.72 -16.44 13.76
CA ALA A 655 9.43 -16.09 14.98
C ALA A 655 10.35 -14.89 14.72
N GLU A 656 10.53 -14.06 15.72
CA GLU A 656 11.44 -12.92 15.70
C GLU A 656 12.18 -12.82 17.01
N LEU A 657 13.47 -12.49 16.95
CA LEU A 657 14.29 -12.10 18.09
C LEU A 657 15.16 -10.93 17.67
N SER A 658 15.06 -9.82 18.41
CA SER A 658 15.90 -8.65 18.17
C SER A 658 16.36 -8.00 19.48
N TYR A 659 17.48 -7.30 19.40
CA TYR A 659 18.05 -6.54 20.51
C TYR A 659 18.41 -5.14 20.04
N THR A 660 17.87 -4.14 20.72
CA THR A 660 18.16 -2.72 20.51
C THR A 660 18.98 -2.19 21.66
N LYS A 661 20.13 -1.63 21.34
CA LYS A 661 21.01 -0.97 22.29
C LYS A 661 21.10 0.51 21.99
N ALA A 662 20.77 1.35 22.98
CA ALA A 662 21.15 2.76 22.97
C ALA A 662 22.67 2.87 23.10
N VAL A 663 23.28 3.69 22.25
CA VAL A 663 24.73 3.88 22.19
C VAL A 663 25.05 5.38 22.22
N ASP A 664 26.30 5.71 22.58
CA ASP A 664 26.78 7.08 22.62
C ASP A 664 27.03 7.58 21.17
N PRO A 665 26.30 8.59 20.66
CA PRO A 665 26.51 9.13 19.33
C PRO A 665 27.94 9.65 19.10
N ALA A 666 28.59 10.17 20.11
CA ALA A 666 29.96 10.69 20.02
C ALA A 666 31.00 9.58 19.76
N VAL A 667 30.70 8.35 20.17
CA VAL A 667 31.59 7.19 20.03
C VAL A 667 31.25 6.38 18.77
N TYR A 668 29.98 6.14 18.55
CA TYR A 668 29.50 5.20 17.51
C TYR A 668 28.90 5.87 16.27
N GLY A 669 28.74 7.20 16.28
CA GLY A 669 28.03 7.90 15.22
C GLY A 669 26.55 7.52 15.10
N ALA A 670 26.00 6.85 16.11
CA ALA A 670 24.64 6.36 16.18
C ALA A 670 24.09 6.53 17.60
N SER A 671 22.78 6.78 17.72
CA SER A 671 22.05 6.86 18.99
C SER A 671 21.47 5.51 19.43
N ALA A 672 21.18 4.63 18.47
CA ALA A 672 20.72 3.27 18.73
C ALA A 672 21.14 2.31 17.62
N ILE A 673 21.43 1.07 18.01
CA ILE A 673 21.73 -0.04 17.08
C ILE A 673 20.79 -1.20 17.42
N THR A 674 20.10 -1.71 16.41
CA THR A 674 19.23 -2.89 16.50
C THR A 674 19.80 -4.00 15.64
N LEU A 675 19.95 -5.19 16.21
CA LEU A 675 20.31 -6.41 15.49
C LEU A 675 19.20 -7.44 15.71
N GLY A 676 18.79 -8.13 14.67
CA GLY A 676 17.73 -9.13 14.80
C GLY A 676 17.78 -10.26 13.79
N VAL A 677 17.07 -11.31 14.13
CA VAL A 677 16.79 -12.47 13.28
C VAL A 677 15.29 -12.70 13.23
N GLN A 678 14.78 -13.00 12.04
CA GLN A 678 13.37 -13.29 11.81
C GLN A 678 13.24 -14.58 10.97
N GLY A 679 12.37 -15.48 11.41
CA GLY A 679 11.94 -16.65 10.65
C GLY A 679 10.53 -16.44 10.08
N ARG A 680 10.32 -16.78 8.81
CA ARG A 680 9.02 -16.79 8.14
C ARG A 680 8.77 -18.12 7.50
N ASN A 681 7.52 -18.56 7.46
CA ASN A 681 7.13 -19.88 6.98
C ASN A 681 8.04 -21.00 7.56
N LEU A 682 8.22 -20.97 8.90
CA LEU A 682 9.16 -21.89 9.59
C LEU A 682 8.75 -23.36 9.47
N LEU A 683 7.48 -23.64 9.19
CA LEU A 683 6.97 -24.97 8.93
C LEU A 683 7.27 -25.46 7.51
N ASP A 684 7.79 -24.60 6.65
CA ASP A 684 8.02 -24.88 5.23
C ASP A 684 6.74 -25.34 4.52
N ALA A 685 5.62 -24.67 4.84
CA ALA A 685 4.31 -24.99 4.29
C ALA A 685 4.17 -24.51 2.84
N ASP A 686 3.40 -25.24 2.05
CA ASP A 686 2.96 -24.84 0.71
C ASP A 686 1.93 -23.71 0.84
N ILE A 687 2.36 -22.46 0.71
CA ILE A 687 1.49 -21.29 0.82
C ILE A 687 1.05 -20.84 -0.56
N ARG A 688 -0.26 -20.87 -0.82
CA ARG A 688 -0.89 -20.31 -2.03
C ARG A 688 -1.77 -19.14 -1.66
N ASN A 689 -1.61 -18.05 -2.39
CA ASN A 689 -2.44 -16.87 -2.17
C ASN A 689 -3.70 -16.92 -3.04
N SER A 690 -4.87 -17.17 -2.45
CA SER A 690 -6.15 -17.27 -3.16
C SER A 690 -6.54 -16.03 -3.97
N THR A 691 -6.00 -14.85 -3.64
CA THR A 691 -6.27 -13.61 -4.37
C THR A 691 -5.36 -13.39 -5.58
N SER A 692 -4.33 -14.23 -5.76
CA SER A 692 -3.44 -14.16 -6.93
C SER A 692 -4.06 -14.81 -8.17
N PHE A 693 -3.88 -14.23 -9.33
CA PHE A 693 -4.22 -14.89 -10.61
C PHE A 693 -3.35 -16.12 -10.88
N LYS A 694 -2.16 -16.18 -10.29
CA LYS A 694 -1.20 -17.28 -10.45
C LYS A 694 -1.21 -18.28 -9.28
N LYS A 695 -2.27 -18.31 -8.46
CA LYS A 695 -2.35 -19.15 -7.26
C LYS A 695 -2.15 -20.65 -7.52
N ASP A 696 -2.49 -21.10 -8.72
CA ASP A 696 -2.36 -22.52 -9.11
C ASP A 696 -0.97 -22.85 -9.68
N GLU A 697 -0.21 -21.82 -10.10
CA GLU A 697 1.08 -21.95 -10.78
C GLU A 697 2.27 -21.70 -9.85
N ILE A 698 2.10 -20.85 -8.83
CA ILE A 698 3.19 -20.44 -7.94
C ILE A 698 2.88 -20.71 -6.47
N LEU A 699 3.93 -20.97 -5.70
CA LEU A 699 3.93 -20.94 -4.24
C LEU A 699 4.57 -19.64 -3.75
N LEU A 700 4.19 -19.17 -2.58
CA LEU A 700 4.94 -18.15 -1.88
C LEU A 700 6.27 -18.71 -1.37
N PRO A 701 7.24 -17.85 -1.00
CA PRO A 701 8.54 -18.32 -0.50
C PRO A 701 8.43 -19.33 0.63
N GLY A 702 9.20 -20.40 0.56
CA GLY A 702 9.34 -21.43 1.58
C GLY A 702 9.98 -20.86 2.86
N ARG A 703 10.53 -21.76 3.70
CA ARG A 703 11.20 -21.36 4.96
C ARG A 703 12.28 -20.33 4.72
N ASN A 704 12.19 -19.20 5.44
CA ASN A 704 13.09 -18.09 5.29
C ASN A 704 13.64 -17.64 6.65
N ILE A 705 14.95 -17.54 6.75
CA ILE A 705 15.64 -16.88 7.86
C ILE A 705 16.20 -15.55 7.36
N ARG A 706 15.81 -14.47 8.01
CA ARG A 706 16.26 -13.12 7.71
C ARG A 706 17.13 -12.61 8.85
N LEU A 707 18.22 -11.92 8.52
CA LEU A 707 19.06 -11.17 9.45
C LEU A 707 18.91 -9.70 9.12
N PHE A 708 18.83 -8.86 10.13
CA PHE A 708 18.77 -7.41 9.93
C PHE A 708 19.59 -6.64 10.93
N LEU A 709 20.11 -5.51 10.50
CA LEU A 709 20.82 -4.52 11.26
C LEU A 709 20.23 -3.15 10.95
N THR A 710 19.91 -2.37 11.99
CA THR A 710 19.48 -0.98 11.85
C THR A 710 20.28 -0.11 12.79
N ALA A 711 20.85 0.98 12.28
CA ALA A 711 21.51 2.02 13.07
C ALA A 711 20.76 3.35 12.89
N ARG A 712 20.49 4.05 14.01
CA ARG A 712 19.86 5.38 14.02
C ARG A 712 20.81 6.41 14.61
N PHE A 713 20.82 7.61 14.09
CA PHE A 713 21.68 8.70 14.50
C PHE A 713 20.97 10.05 14.52
#